data_07adbef46d36b6117c857d4c1d594e91
#
_entry.id   07adbef46d36b6117c857d4c1d594e91
#
_cell.length_a   1.000
_cell.length_b   1.000
_cell.length_c   1.000
_cell.angle_alpha   90.00
_cell.angle_beta   90.00
_cell.angle_gamma   90.00
#
_symmetry.space_group_name_H-M   'P 1'
#
loop_
_entity.id
_entity.type
_entity.pdbx_description
1 polymer ?
#
loop_
_entity_poly.entity_id
_entity_poly.type
_entity_poly.pdbx_seq_one_letter_code
_entity_poly.pdbx_strand_id
1 'polypeptide(L)'
;MKQGILKMGVFFSLFIKSQPVQNRLFRLYLEKGDSLQTAIDLIPLAKKFNKHLVYMNMIQRTNQLKDTEKRYIKALIWESLSLFAKALKEIFQLSDQNEEIVKLKGKLLYLERRTKPLLLLLENTEHRHFLPTEMQLSFVKYAYSKEKIEIAKQLCELFLQWGQNKNVEEVYQHIVEIYDIRKKWEDEFQRVSYDIHTAIQTIENLPELEQTQAVIALLQQKDGDEYETVLRWLWGKGVSIPYSEEILLPLKEAIKAKDQKKYQTVFHQCMTAYNRGERSKLLRNMLIESLQNAVLSEQELYSLRNAVESKYIHLLSRELLNALKENNQLISLYEQMMTDSVTLDDFSVFMNWCRTIDHDLSIKMLKTFVRKLFHSNRKLPIAKEHLETMNHFIAGDFEFECVKKRWLLEHRQQEELLKEIDGYSSHHKTKMLFYLAKYAYEHEYYAEASLLLNKAYQLRPRSLFVLRTLIGVHHRLGNISERVKYFEELPFFIRRILKNDYEIAKDEKERMKEKWTWKKDLPQIALGEKIVHVLNKSMPEVNGYTIRSKEIVVHQKKLGLKPVVVTKLGWPLNRKKTKIENIDGIEHYRLYTQQDIRLNVVPLTMYFEHYAEQFANLLMEIKPRIVHAASNFQNALPAIQAAKKLGIPTVYEVRGFWHDTTASKVKGFEHSERYRMHEEYEIYCCQLADKVVTISESLAQQLISLGVEKNKIFIVPNGVDADVFTPEERDEELMNLYDLHGKIVYGFIGTVTKYEGLDFALKALKRLKQDGEDFHFLLVGDGPAVAELKELAQQLDIAEHVTFVGRVPHDEVKKYYSVIDVFPFPRINAKVCRLVTPLKPYEVMAMGKLVLVSDIPALKEMVIEGETGLVFEAENVESLYECMKKAQADLHIGIKSRKWVERERHWKELSKQYVNIYS
;
A
#
# COMPACT_ATOMS: atom_id res chain seq x y z
N MET A 1 17.11 14.19 -39.17
CA MET A 1 18.48 14.04 -38.65
C MET A 1 18.60 14.44 -37.16
N LYS A 2 18.17 15.64 -36.70
CA LYS A 2 18.22 16.06 -35.28
C LYS A 2 17.44 15.14 -34.32
N GLN A 3 16.24 14.69 -34.69
CA GLN A 3 15.46 13.73 -33.89
C GLN A 3 16.14 12.34 -33.79
N GLY A 4 16.78 11.88 -34.86
CA GLY A 4 17.53 10.61 -34.85
C GLY A 4 18.74 10.65 -33.92
N ILE A 5 19.47 11.77 -33.89
CA ILE A 5 20.62 11.97 -33.00
C ILE A 5 20.17 12.02 -31.51
N LEU A 6 19.02 12.68 -31.25
CA LEU A 6 18.45 12.72 -29.91
C LEU A 6 17.93 11.34 -29.47
N LYS A 7 17.27 10.59 -30.35
CA LYS A 7 16.81 9.22 -30.11
C LYS A 7 18.00 8.29 -29.79
N MET A 8 19.13 8.46 -30.50
CA MET A 8 20.38 7.79 -30.15
C MET A 8 20.97 8.26 -28.82
N GLY A 9 20.92 9.54 -28.51
CA GLY A 9 21.38 10.07 -27.22
C GLY A 9 20.60 9.52 -26.03
N VAL A 10 19.26 9.41 -26.13
CA VAL A 10 18.42 8.78 -25.09
C VAL A 10 18.69 7.27 -25.03
N PHE A 11 18.87 6.62 -26.17
CA PHE A 11 19.28 5.22 -26.23
C PHE A 11 20.59 4.97 -25.46
N PHE A 12 21.62 5.78 -25.70
CA PHE A 12 22.87 5.68 -24.94
C PHE A 12 22.68 6.00 -23.47
N SER A 13 21.73 6.88 -23.10
CA SER A 13 21.42 7.20 -21.71
C SER A 13 20.93 5.99 -20.90
N LEU A 14 20.30 5.00 -21.54
CA LEU A 14 19.88 3.75 -20.87
C LEU A 14 21.06 2.93 -20.33
N PHE A 15 22.27 3.16 -20.85
CA PHE A 15 23.50 2.48 -20.43
C PHE A 15 24.37 3.30 -19.47
N ILE A 16 24.08 4.58 -19.31
CA ILE A 16 24.83 5.46 -18.40
C ILE A 16 24.46 5.16 -16.96
N LYS A 17 25.44 4.97 -16.08
CA LYS A 17 25.21 4.73 -14.65
C LYS A 17 24.74 5.96 -13.85
N SER A 18 24.91 7.16 -14.41
CA SER A 18 24.53 8.41 -13.75
C SER A 18 23.07 8.79 -14.01
N GLN A 19 22.22 8.61 -13.00
CA GLN A 19 20.79 8.91 -13.05
C GLN A 19 20.46 10.40 -13.42
N PRO A 20 21.20 11.41 -12.92
CA PRO A 20 20.94 12.81 -13.33
C PRO A 20 21.16 13.06 -14.82
N VAL A 21 22.18 12.43 -15.41
CA VAL A 21 22.48 12.55 -16.85
C VAL A 21 21.40 11.85 -17.69
N GLN A 22 20.95 10.65 -17.27
CA GLN A 22 19.84 9.95 -17.92
C GLN A 22 18.58 10.82 -17.97
N ASN A 23 18.18 11.36 -16.82
CA ASN A 23 16.98 12.19 -16.70
C ASN A 23 17.07 13.47 -17.53
N ARG A 24 18.24 14.10 -17.59
CA ARG A 24 18.45 15.32 -18.39
C ARG A 24 18.35 15.05 -19.89
N LEU A 25 18.96 13.98 -20.38
CA LEU A 25 18.89 13.60 -21.79
C LEU A 25 17.47 13.19 -22.20
N PHE A 26 16.78 12.44 -21.34
CA PHE A 26 15.41 12.03 -21.56
C PHE A 26 14.46 13.25 -21.60
N ARG A 27 14.63 14.20 -20.68
CA ARG A 27 13.85 15.45 -20.68
C ARG A 27 14.04 16.24 -21.98
N LEU A 28 15.31 16.43 -22.41
CA LEU A 28 15.61 17.14 -23.66
C LEU A 28 15.01 16.45 -24.91
N TYR A 29 14.82 15.12 -24.84
CA TYR A 29 14.17 14.38 -25.91
C TYR A 29 12.67 14.60 -25.92
N LEU A 30 12.00 14.58 -24.76
CA LEU A 30 10.57 14.83 -24.62
C LEU A 30 10.17 16.28 -24.95
N GLU A 31 11.07 17.26 -24.71
CA GLU A 31 10.82 18.69 -25.02
C GLU A 31 10.69 19.00 -26.53
N LYS A 32 11.06 18.06 -27.39
CA LYS A 32 11.15 18.26 -28.86
C LYS A 32 10.04 17.60 -29.66
N GLY A 33 9.04 17.01 -29.02
CA GLY A 33 7.93 16.37 -29.69
C GLY A 33 6.70 16.22 -28.79
N ASP A 34 5.69 15.51 -29.25
CA ASP A 34 4.60 15.06 -28.38
C ASP A 34 5.20 14.14 -27.31
N SER A 35 5.14 14.60 -26.06
CA SER A 35 5.82 13.93 -24.94
C SER A 35 5.32 12.50 -24.71
N LEU A 36 4.01 12.26 -24.88
CA LEU A 36 3.41 10.95 -24.72
C LEU A 36 3.82 10.00 -25.84
N GLN A 37 3.60 10.38 -27.09
CA GLN A 37 3.93 9.55 -28.24
C GLN A 37 5.45 9.31 -28.35
N THR A 38 6.25 10.32 -28.06
CA THR A 38 7.71 10.23 -28.03
C THR A 38 8.21 9.22 -26.98
N ALA A 39 7.54 9.17 -25.82
CA ALA A 39 7.85 8.17 -24.80
C ALA A 39 7.41 6.76 -25.24
N ILE A 40 6.23 6.59 -25.82
CA ILE A 40 5.75 5.29 -26.34
C ILE A 40 6.72 4.71 -27.37
N ASP A 41 7.24 5.50 -28.28
CA ASP A 41 8.18 5.09 -29.33
C ASP A 41 9.51 4.49 -28.82
N LEU A 42 9.84 4.70 -27.55
CA LEU A 42 11.07 4.15 -26.94
C LEU A 42 10.88 2.77 -26.30
N ILE A 43 9.63 2.34 -26.11
CA ILE A 43 9.34 1.03 -25.47
C ILE A 43 9.99 -0.15 -26.19
N PRO A 44 9.91 -0.26 -27.55
CA PRO A 44 10.55 -1.38 -28.26
C PRO A 44 12.06 -1.41 -28.08
N LEU A 45 12.72 -0.26 -28.00
CA LEU A 45 14.16 -0.15 -27.77
C LEU A 45 14.53 -0.58 -26.34
N ALA A 46 13.78 -0.13 -25.34
CA ALA A 46 13.99 -0.52 -23.96
C ALA A 46 13.82 -2.04 -23.77
N LYS A 47 12.84 -2.65 -24.45
CA LYS A 47 12.61 -4.09 -24.47
C LYS A 47 13.78 -4.84 -25.15
N LYS A 48 14.17 -4.44 -26.34
CA LYS A 48 15.24 -5.09 -27.13
C LYS A 48 16.55 -5.22 -26.37
N PHE A 49 16.89 -4.23 -25.53
CA PHE A 49 18.15 -4.19 -24.79
C PHE A 49 17.98 -4.53 -23.29
N ASN A 50 16.84 -5.08 -22.89
CA ASN A 50 16.54 -5.45 -21.50
C ASN A 50 16.74 -4.29 -20.49
N LYS A 51 16.38 -3.06 -20.89
CA LYS A 51 16.53 -1.83 -20.10
C LYS A 51 15.20 -1.22 -19.66
N HIS A 52 14.12 -2.02 -19.64
CA HIS A 52 12.78 -1.58 -19.30
C HIS A 52 12.70 -0.97 -17.88
N LEU A 53 13.41 -1.51 -16.88
CA LEU A 53 13.41 -0.96 -15.52
C LEU A 53 14.08 0.42 -15.46
N VAL A 54 15.18 0.61 -16.16
CA VAL A 54 15.86 1.91 -16.27
C VAL A 54 14.93 2.92 -16.94
N TYR A 55 14.26 2.50 -18.01
CA TYR A 55 13.33 3.33 -18.74
C TYR A 55 12.10 3.71 -17.89
N MET A 56 11.49 2.78 -17.17
CA MET A 56 10.39 3.08 -16.22
C MET A 56 10.80 4.10 -15.16
N ASN A 57 12.03 4.02 -14.63
CA ASN A 57 12.53 5.01 -13.69
C ASN A 57 12.67 6.40 -14.29
N MET A 58 13.06 6.49 -15.57
CA MET A 58 13.13 7.76 -16.29
C MET A 58 11.73 8.37 -16.51
N ILE A 59 10.75 7.55 -16.92
CA ILE A 59 9.34 7.95 -17.06
C ILE A 59 8.78 8.47 -15.74
N GLN A 60 9.01 7.77 -14.64
CA GLN A 60 8.50 8.16 -13.33
C GLN A 60 9.03 9.51 -12.85
N ARG A 61 10.26 9.86 -13.22
CA ARG A 61 10.96 11.07 -12.76
C ARG A 61 10.85 12.28 -13.66
N THR A 62 10.23 12.15 -14.83
CA THR A 62 10.01 13.30 -15.71
C THR A 62 8.79 14.11 -15.28
N ASN A 63 8.89 15.43 -15.38
CA ASN A 63 7.77 16.36 -15.11
C ASN A 63 7.01 16.75 -16.40
N GLN A 64 7.42 16.21 -17.55
CA GLN A 64 6.82 16.52 -18.85
C GLN A 64 5.64 15.64 -19.22
N LEU A 65 5.40 14.59 -18.42
CA LEU A 65 4.27 13.68 -18.55
C LEU A 65 3.38 13.80 -17.32
N LYS A 66 2.06 13.79 -17.54
CA LYS A 66 1.07 13.70 -16.45
C LYS A 66 1.16 12.35 -15.77
N ASP A 67 0.69 12.23 -14.55
CA ASP A 67 0.73 10.95 -13.81
C ASP A 67 -0.13 9.87 -14.48
N THR A 68 -1.23 10.24 -15.12
CA THR A 68 -2.06 9.36 -15.96
C THR A 68 -1.28 8.83 -17.17
N GLU A 69 -0.55 9.70 -17.88
CA GLU A 69 0.29 9.32 -19.02
C GLU A 69 1.44 8.38 -18.60
N LYS A 70 2.05 8.64 -17.44
CA LYS A 70 3.09 7.77 -16.88
C LYS A 70 2.57 6.36 -16.57
N ARG A 71 1.34 6.24 -16.02
CA ARG A 71 0.70 4.96 -15.74
C ARG A 71 0.36 4.22 -17.04
N TYR A 72 -0.16 4.93 -18.02
CA TYR A 72 -0.46 4.36 -19.33
C TYR A 72 0.79 3.79 -20.00
N ILE A 73 1.90 4.55 -20.02
CA ILE A 73 3.19 4.07 -20.55
C ILE A 73 3.70 2.86 -19.78
N LYS A 74 3.59 2.85 -18.45
CA LYS A 74 3.96 1.68 -17.65
C LYS A 74 3.14 0.44 -17.99
N ALA A 75 1.82 0.61 -18.20
CA ALA A 75 0.96 -0.49 -18.62
C ALA A 75 1.40 -1.05 -19.98
N LEU A 76 1.73 -0.18 -20.95
CA LEU A 76 2.25 -0.59 -22.25
C LEU A 76 3.62 -1.30 -22.15
N ILE A 77 4.51 -0.86 -21.25
CA ILE A 77 5.79 -1.54 -21.02
C ILE A 77 5.54 -2.94 -20.46
N TRP A 78 4.68 -3.09 -19.46
CA TRP A 78 4.35 -4.39 -18.88
C TRP A 78 3.64 -5.31 -19.88
N GLU A 79 2.72 -4.76 -20.69
CA GLU A 79 2.10 -5.49 -21.80
C GLU A 79 3.15 -5.98 -22.79
N SER A 80 4.08 -5.13 -23.20
CA SER A 80 5.14 -5.47 -24.15
C SER A 80 6.08 -6.59 -23.64
N LEU A 81 6.13 -6.79 -22.33
CA LEU A 81 6.89 -7.85 -21.66
C LEU A 81 6.05 -9.09 -21.36
N SER A 82 4.80 -9.14 -21.81
CA SER A 82 3.81 -10.20 -21.53
C SER A 82 3.52 -10.37 -20.02
N LEU A 83 3.67 -9.31 -19.25
CA LEU A 83 3.36 -9.28 -17.81
C LEU A 83 2.00 -8.62 -17.58
N PHE A 84 0.95 -9.24 -18.09
CA PHE A 84 -0.42 -8.67 -18.20
C PHE A 84 -1.05 -8.32 -16.86
N ALA A 85 -0.82 -9.13 -15.80
CA ALA A 85 -1.33 -8.82 -14.47
C ALA A 85 -0.73 -7.52 -13.88
N LYS A 86 0.55 -7.23 -14.17
CA LYS A 86 1.19 -5.96 -13.80
C LYS A 86 0.66 -4.80 -14.65
N ALA A 87 0.44 -5.02 -15.94
CA ALA A 87 -0.16 -4.04 -16.82
C ALA A 87 -1.58 -3.67 -16.36
N LEU A 88 -2.41 -4.65 -15.99
CA LEU A 88 -3.73 -4.44 -15.43
C LEU A 88 -3.69 -3.57 -14.18
N LYS A 89 -2.78 -3.83 -13.25
CA LYS A 89 -2.65 -3.05 -12.01
C LYS A 89 -2.39 -1.56 -12.26
N GLU A 90 -1.64 -1.21 -13.30
CA GLU A 90 -1.37 0.19 -13.65
C GLU A 90 -2.57 0.83 -14.38
N ILE A 91 -3.19 0.11 -15.32
CA ILE A 91 -4.24 0.65 -16.17
C ILE A 91 -5.59 0.79 -15.43
N PHE A 92 -5.91 -0.08 -14.46
CA PHE A 92 -7.13 0.02 -13.67
C PHE A 92 -7.22 1.26 -12.77
N GLN A 93 -6.10 1.93 -12.54
CA GLN A 93 -6.08 3.19 -11.80
C GLN A 93 -6.35 4.42 -12.67
N LEU A 94 -6.64 4.24 -13.95
CA LEU A 94 -6.95 5.31 -14.88
C LEU A 94 -8.46 5.36 -15.14
N SER A 95 -8.97 6.59 -15.39
CA SER A 95 -10.36 6.81 -15.76
C SER A 95 -10.71 6.12 -17.08
N ASP A 96 -11.92 5.57 -17.17
CA ASP A 96 -12.45 4.91 -18.36
C ASP A 96 -13.01 5.90 -19.41
N GLN A 97 -12.80 7.20 -19.24
CA GLN A 97 -13.24 8.21 -20.21
C GLN A 97 -12.37 8.28 -21.48
N ASN A 98 -11.27 7.55 -21.56
CA ASN A 98 -10.37 7.54 -22.70
C ASN A 98 -10.46 6.20 -23.45
N GLU A 99 -10.78 6.28 -24.76
CA GLU A 99 -10.93 5.11 -25.63
C GLU A 99 -9.73 4.15 -25.61
N GLU A 100 -8.51 4.68 -25.69
CA GLU A 100 -7.30 3.85 -25.72
C GLU A 100 -7.06 3.12 -24.38
N ILE A 101 -7.45 3.74 -23.26
CA ILE A 101 -7.37 3.12 -21.95
C ILE A 101 -8.37 1.97 -21.85
N VAL A 102 -9.61 2.16 -22.29
CA VAL A 102 -10.65 1.12 -22.27
C VAL A 102 -10.28 -0.03 -23.19
N LYS A 103 -9.80 0.23 -24.39
CA LYS A 103 -9.29 -0.79 -25.32
C LYS A 103 -8.18 -1.63 -24.71
N LEU A 104 -7.20 -0.97 -24.06
CA LEU A 104 -6.09 -1.68 -23.41
C LEU A 104 -6.57 -2.48 -22.19
N LYS A 105 -7.50 -1.95 -21.37
CA LYS A 105 -8.11 -2.70 -20.27
C LYS A 105 -8.80 -3.96 -20.76
N GLY A 106 -9.67 -3.84 -21.77
CA GLY A 106 -10.38 -4.97 -22.37
C GLY A 106 -9.42 -6.03 -22.91
N LYS A 107 -8.41 -5.61 -23.68
CA LYS A 107 -7.37 -6.51 -24.22
C LYS A 107 -6.62 -7.25 -23.10
N LEU A 108 -6.19 -6.56 -22.05
CA LEU A 108 -5.45 -7.16 -20.94
C LEU A 108 -6.31 -8.11 -20.12
N LEU A 109 -7.59 -7.80 -19.89
CA LEU A 109 -8.55 -8.71 -19.24
C LEU A 109 -8.77 -9.97 -20.06
N TYR A 110 -8.84 -9.83 -21.38
CA TYR A 110 -8.93 -10.96 -22.31
C TYR A 110 -7.68 -11.85 -22.23
N LEU A 111 -6.48 -11.27 -22.29
CA LEU A 111 -5.21 -11.99 -22.21
C LEU A 111 -4.97 -12.66 -20.86
N GLU A 112 -5.40 -12.04 -19.76
CA GLU A 112 -5.37 -12.62 -18.42
C GLU A 112 -6.53 -13.59 -18.14
N ARG A 113 -7.41 -13.83 -19.12
CA ARG A 113 -8.55 -14.73 -19.02
C ARG A 113 -9.53 -14.37 -17.89
N ARG A 114 -9.67 -13.10 -17.57
CA ARG A 114 -10.56 -12.57 -16.54
C ARG A 114 -11.90 -12.17 -17.11
N THR A 115 -12.75 -13.15 -17.37
CA THR A 115 -14.05 -12.94 -18.02
C THR A 115 -15.06 -12.15 -17.18
N LYS A 116 -15.14 -12.39 -15.88
CA LYS A 116 -16.08 -11.66 -15.00
C LYS A 116 -15.73 -10.17 -14.85
N PRO A 117 -14.48 -9.76 -14.57
CA PRO A 117 -14.09 -8.34 -14.63
C PRO A 117 -14.24 -7.71 -16.02
N LEU A 118 -14.12 -8.50 -17.09
CA LEU A 118 -14.38 -8.02 -18.45
C LEU A 118 -15.85 -7.70 -18.63
N LEU A 119 -16.74 -8.56 -18.18
CA LEU A 119 -18.19 -8.33 -18.23
C LEU A 119 -18.54 -7.03 -17.48
N LEU A 120 -18.07 -6.86 -16.24
CA LEU A 120 -18.30 -5.65 -15.45
C LEU A 120 -17.78 -4.38 -16.11
N LEU A 121 -16.64 -4.44 -16.81
CA LEU A 121 -16.12 -3.30 -17.58
C LEU A 121 -17.07 -2.94 -18.74
N LEU A 122 -17.68 -3.93 -19.37
CA LEU A 122 -18.54 -3.78 -20.54
C LEU A 122 -20.00 -3.44 -20.21
N GLU A 123 -20.46 -3.67 -19.00
CA GLU A 123 -21.81 -3.29 -18.54
C GLU A 123 -22.03 -1.78 -18.50
N ASN A 124 -20.93 -1.00 -18.38
CA ASN A 124 -21.02 0.45 -18.43
C ASN A 124 -21.32 0.91 -19.88
N THR A 125 -22.50 1.46 -20.10
CA THR A 125 -22.99 1.92 -21.41
C THR A 125 -22.14 3.01 -22.07
N GLU A 126 -21.35 3.76 -21.31
CA GLU A 126 -20.43 4.77 -21.83
C GLU A 126 -19.29 4.17 -22.65
N HIS A 127 -18.99 2.88 -22.46
CA HIS A 127 -17.88 2.19 -23.13
C HIS A 127 -18.26 1.57 -24.48
N ARG A 128 -19.55 1.47 -24.81
CA ARG A 128 -20.05 0.82 -26.04
C ARG A 128 -19.42 1.33 -27.34
N HIS A 129 -19.11 2.63 -27.39
CA HIS A 129 -18.53 3.29 -28.57
C HIS A 129 -17.05 2.93 -28.77
N PHE A 130 -16.40 2.39 -27.78
CA PHE A 130 -14.96 2.12 -27.78
C PHE A 130 -14.60 0.69 -28.18
N LEU A 131 -15.59 -0.20 -28.30
CA LEU A 131 -15.37 -1.61 -28.62
C LEU A 131 -15.85 -1.97 -30.02
N PRO A 132 -14.92 -2.24 -30.96
CA PRO A 132 -15.27 -2.70 -32.31
C PRO A 132 -16.10 -3.99 -32.29
N THR A 133 -17.02 -4.11 -33.25
CA THR A 133 -17.93 -5.26 -33.41
C THR A 133 -17.21 -6.61 -33.46
N GLU A 134 -16.03 -6.65 -34.15
CA GLU A 134 -15.18 -7.85 -34.20
C GLU A 134 -14.64 -8.28 -32.85
N MET A 135 -14.33 -7.30 -31.99
CA MET A 135 -13.82 -7.56 -30.63
C MET A 135 -14.95 -8.08 -29.73
N GLN A 136 -16.18 -7.55 -29.85
CA GLN A 136 -17.37 -8.05 -29.14
C GLN A 136 -17.60 -9.54 -29.40
N LEU A 137 -17.64 -9.95 -30.67
CA LEU A 137 -17.80 -11.36 -31.03
C LEU A 137 -16.63 -12.22 -30.52
N SER A 138 -15.41 -11.71 -30.55
CA SER A 138 -14.24 -12.41 -30.00
C SER A 138 -14.35 -12.67 -28.49
N PHE A 139 -14.91 -11.73 -27.72
CA PHE A 139 -15.14 -11.92 -26.29
C PHE A 139 -16.19 -12.98 -25.99
N VAL A 140 -17.30 -12.97 -26.73
CA VAL A 140 -18.34 -14.01 -26.62
C VAL A 140 -17.77 -15.39 -26.94
N LYS A 141 -17.10 -15.52 -28.08
CA LYS A 141 -16.48 -16.79 -28.50
C LYS A 141 -15.44 -17.27 -27.49
N TYR A 142 -14.65 -16.36 -26.89
CA TYR A 142 -13.69 -16.73 -25.86
C TYR A 142 -14.37 -17.24 -24.59
N ALA A 143 -15.39 -16.56 -24.07
CA ALA A 143 -16.12 -17.01 -22.90
C ALA A 143 -16.78 -18.37 -23.15
N TYR A 144 -17.37 -18.57 -24.33
CA TYR A 144 -17.98 -19.82 -24.74
C TYR A 144 -16.95 -20.94 -24.88
N SER A 145 -15.79 -20.70 -25.53
CA SER A 145 -14.70 -21.67 -25.66
C SER A 145 -14.08 -22.12 -24.33
N LYS A 146 -14.33 -21.38 -23.23
CA LYS A 146 -13.88 -21.70 -21.86
C LYS A 146 -15.00 -22.31 -21.02
N GLU A 147 -16.02 -22.80 -21.62
CA GLU A 147 -17.18 -23.41 -20.96
C GLU A 147 -17.93 -22.47 -19.98
N LYS A 148 -17.71 -21.16 -20.11
CA LYS A 148 -18.38 -20.14 -19.28
C LYS A 148 -19.65 -19.65 -19.99
N ILE A 149 -20.58 -20.57 -20.19
CA ILE A 149 -21.79 -20.36 -21.00
C ILE A 149 -22.66 -19.24 -20.45
N GLU A 150 -22.82 -19.15 -19.13
CA GLU A 150 -23.58 -18.09 -18.48
C GLU A 150 -22.98 -16.71 -18.77
N ILE A 151 -21.66 -16.57 -18.66
CA ILE A 151 -20.96 -15.30 -18.98
C ILE A 151 -21.03 -15.00 -20.48
N ALA A 152 -20.95 -16.02 -21.34
CA ALA A 152 -21.10 -15.85 -22.77
C ALA A 152 -22.50 -15.35 -23.13
N LYS A 153 -23.56 -15.90 -22.48
CA LYS A 153 -24.95 -15.47 -22.60
C LYS A 153 -25.11 -14.00 -22.20
N GLN A 154 -24.63 -13.62 -21.02
CA GLN A 154 -24.68 -12.24 -20.52
C GLN A 154 -23.94 -11.25 -21.45
N LEU A 155 -22.79 -11.62 -22.00
CA LEU A 155 -22.08 -10.80 -22.99
C LEU A 155 -22.88 -10.62 -24.27
N CYS A 156 -23.56 -11.67 -24.77
CA CYS A 156 -24.45 -11.53 -25.92
C CYS A 156 -25.61 -10.59 -25.66
N GLU A 157 -26.30 -10.75 -24.53
CA GLU A 157 -27.40 -9.87 -24.09
C GLU A 157 -26.98 -8.42 -24.04
N LEU A 158 -25.83 -8.13 -23.46
CA LEU A 158 -25.25 -6.79 -23.36
C LEU A 158 -24.94 -6.20 -24.74
N PHE A 159 -24.27 -6.95 -25.61
CA PHE A 159 -23.89 -6.46 -26.93
C PHE A 159 -25.11 -6.25 -27.86
N LEU A 160 -26.15 -7.06 -27.72
CA LEU A 160 -27.41 -6.87 -28.47
C LEU A 160 -28.18 -5.65 -27.99
N GLN A 161 -28.09 -5.29 -26.69
CA GLN A 161 -28.64 -4.03 -26.18
C GLN A 161 -27.94 -2.79 -26.76
N TRP A 162 -26.64 -2.90 -27.10
CA TRP A 162 -25.87 -1.77 -27.65
C TRP A 162 -26.15 -1.51 -29.15
N GLY A 163 -26.72 -2.48 -29.86
CA GLY A 163 -27.13 -2.39 -31.28
C GLY A 163 -27.24 -3.75 -31.95
N GLN A 164 -27.95 -3.78 -33.06
CA GLN A 164 -28.09 -5.02 -33.82
C GLN A 164 -26.75 -5.48 -34.38
N ASN A 165 -26.25 -6.61 -33.89
CA ASN A 165 -25.07 -7.29 -34.41
C ASN A 165 -25.47 -8.70 -34.79
N LYS A 166 -25.76 -8.91 -36.08
CA LYS A 166 -26.26 -10.19 -36.65
C LYS A 166 -25.38 -11.39 -36.24
N ASN A 167 -24.06 -11.21 -36.19
CA ASN A 167 -23.14 -12.29 -35.83
C ASN A 167 -23.21 -12.65 -34.32
N VAL A 168 -23.51 -11.69 -33.46
CA VAL A 168 -23.74 -11.94 -32.04
C VAL A 168 -25.10 -12.57 -31.82
N GLU A 169 -26.13 -12.14 -32.57
CA GLU A 169 -27.48 -12.68 -32.49
C GLU A 169 -27.55 -14.16 -32.89
N GLU A 170 -26.85 -14.54 -33.96
CA GLU A 170 -26.76 -15.96 -34.40
C GLU A 170 -26.08 -16.83 -33.33
N VAL A 171 -25.02 -16.30 -32.69
CA VAL A 171 -24.32 -17.03 -31.63
C VAL A 171 -25.15 -17.07 -30.34
N TYR A 172 -25.93 -16.02 -30.04
CA TYR A 172 -26.79 -15.94 -28.85
C TYR A 172 -27.83 -17.03 -28.79
N GLN A 173 -28.57 -17.24 -29.90
CA GLN A 173 -29.60 -18.28 -29.97
C GLN A 173 -29.03 -19.68 -29.65
N HIS A 174 -27.87 -19.98 -30.19
CA HIS A 174 -27.19 -21.26 -29.94
C HIS A 174 -26.69 -21.37 -28.47
N ILE A 175 -26.19 -20.27 -27.87
CA ILE A 175 -25.72 -20.25 -26.47
C ILE A 175 -26.89 -20.46 -25.49
N VAL A 176 -28.05 -19.86 -25.76
CA VAL A 176 -29.25 -20.03 -24.90
C VAL A 176 -29.71 -21.47 -24.90
N GLU A 177 -29.83 -22.09 -26.08
CA GLU A 177 -30.22 -23.49 -26.18
C GLU A 177 -29.28 -24.42 -25.41
N ILE A 178 -27.98 -24.24 -25.57
CA ILE A 178 -26.97 -25.04 -24.88
C ILE A 178 -27.01 -24.80 -23.37
N TYR A 179 -27.18 -23.53 -22.92
CA TYR A 179 -27.28 -23.17 -21.52
C TYR A 179 -28.44 -23.88 -20.82
N ASP A 180 -29.62 -23.86 -21.43
CA ASP A 180 -30.82 -24.46 -20.86
C ASP A 180 -30.72 -26.00 -20.79
N ILE A 181 -30.19 -26.65 -21.82
CA ILE A 181 -29.96 -28.11 -21.82
C ILE A 181 -28.93 -28.49 -20.76
N ARG A 182 -27.82 -27.77 -20.67
CA ARG A 182 -26.74 -28.04 -19.69
C ARG A 182 -27.25 -27.91 -18.27
N LYS A 183 -27.97 -26.84 -17.98
CA LYS A 183 -28.52 -26.59 -16.65
C LYS A 183 -29.50 -27.67 -16.22
N LYS A 184 -30.34 -28.14 -17.14
CA LYS A 184 -31.23 -29.29 -16.92
C LYS A 184 -30.45 -30.53 -16.43
N TRP A 185 -29.32 -30.85 -17.06
CA TRP A 185 -28.53 -32.04 -16.72
C TRP A 185 -27.63 -31.84 -15.50
N GLU A 186 -27.12 -30.66 -15.25
CA GLU A 186 -26.43 -30.34 -14.00
C GLU A 186 -27.35 -30.55 -12.79
N ASP A 187 -28.58 -30.04 -12.85
CA ASP A 187 -29.58 -30.20 -11.81
C ASP A 187 -30.02 -31.68 -11.65
N GLU A 188 -30.16 -32.42 -12.75
CA GLU A 188 -30.54 -33.84 -12.73
C GLU A 188 -29.44 -34.71 -12.10
N PHE A 189 -28.17 -34.52 -12.48
CA PHE A 189 -27.04 -35.27 -11.90
C PHE A 189 -26.74 -34.90 -10.44
N GLN A 190 -27.10 -33.70 -10.03
CA GLN A 190 -27.03 -33.32 -8.62
C GLN A 190 -28.15 -33.92 -7.78
N ARG A 191 -29.35 -34.02 -8.35
CA ARG A 191 -30.52 -34.53 -7.65
C ARG A 191 -30.49 -36.07 -7.51
N VAL A 192 -29.97 -36.76 -8.53
CA VAL A 192 -29.94 -38.22 -8.59
C VAL A 192 -28.50 -38.70 -8.62
N SER A 193 -28.09 -39.44 -7.59
CA SER A 193 -26.74 -40.04 -7.54
C SER A 193 -26.66 -41.25 -8.47
N TYR A 194 -26.30 -41.01 -9.71
CA TYR A 194 -26.08 -42.11 -10.70
C TYR A 194 -24.67 -42.74 -10.46
N ASP A 195 -24.59 -44.08 -10.51
CA ASP A 195 -23.33 -44.73 -10.79
C ASP A 195 -22.87 -44.43 -12.22
N ILE A 196 -21.55 -44.52 -12.47
CA ILE A 196 -20.99 -44.07 -13.77
C ILE A 196 -21.55 -44.83 -15.00
N HIS A 197 -21.84 -46.11 -14.85
CA HIS A 197 -22.34 -46.92 -15.97
C HIS A 197 -23.80 -46.59 -16.29
N THR A 198 -24.63 -46.41 -15.28
CA THR A 198 -26.02 -45.98 -15.43
C THR A 198 -26.11 -44.59 -16.02
N ALA A 199 -25.23 -43.64 -15.59
CA ALA A 199 -25.16 -42.31 -16.17
C ALA A 199 -24.79 -42.34 -17.66
N ILE A 200 -23.81 -43.16 -18.04
CA ILE A 200 -23.38 -43.35 -19.44
C ILE A 200 -24.54 -43.94 -20.28
N GLN A 201 -25.21 -44.96 -19.81
CA GLN A 201 -26.38 -45.57 -20.52
C GLN A 201 -27.52 -44.57 -20.68
N THR A 202 -27.76 -43.73 -19.68
CA THR A 202 -28.78 -42.66 -19.80
C THR A 202 -28.41 -41.67 -20.89
N ILE A 203 -27.16 -41.26 -20.97
CA ILE A 203 -26.67 -40.32 -21.97
C ILE A 203 -26.74 -40.91 -23.36
N GLU A 204 -26.42 -42.21 -23.56
CA GLU A 204 -26.45 -42.88 -24.86
C GLU A 204 -27.81 -42.85 -25.55
N ASN A 205 -28.89 -42.69 -24.81
CA ASN A 205 -30.25 -42.65 -25.33
C ASN A 205 -30.77 -41.23 -25.66
N LEU A 206 -29.95 -40.19 -25.46
CA LEU A 206 -30.32 -38.80 -25.72
C LEU A 206 -30.04 -38.38 -27.17
N PRO A 207 -30.71 -37.33 -27.68
CA PRO A 207 -30.33 -36.66 -28.93
C PRO A 207 -28.89 -36.13 -28.88
N GLU A 208 -28.20 -36.07 -30.02
CA GLU A 208 -26.76 -35.75 -30.11
C GLU A 208 -26.36 -34.46 -29.40
N LEU A 209 -27.13 -33.37 -29.55
CA LEU A 209 -26.88 -32.09 -28.87
C LEU A 209 -27.05 -32.21 -27.35
N GLU A 210 -28.07 -32.93 -26.91
CA GLU A 210 -28.38 -33.18 -25.52
C GLU A 210 -27.34 -34.12 -24.87
N GLN A 211 -26.88 -35.16 -25.61
CA GLN A 211 -25.77 -36.04 -25.20
C GLN A 211 -24.52 -35.23 -24.85
N THR A 212 -24.12 -34.32 -25.75
CA THR A 212 -22.93 -33.49 -25.56
C THR A 212 -23.01 -32.67 -24.26
N GLN A 213 -24.16 -32.04 -24.00
CA GLN A 213 -24.32 -31.22 -22.80
C GLN A 213 -24.42 -32.05 -21.52
N ALA A 214 -25.07 -33.18 -21.56
CA ALA A 214 -25.14 -34.12 -20.44
C ALA A 214 -23.77 -34.72 -20.10
N VAL A 215 -22.96 -35.07 -21.11
CA VAL A 215 -21.56 -35.52 -20.89
C VAL A 215 -20.74 -34.42 -20.19
N ILE A 216 -20.86 -33.18 -20.62
CA ILE A 216 -20.11 -32.07 -19.98
C ILE A 216 -20.56 -31.88 -18.53
N ALA A 217 -21.86 -31.91 -18.27
CA ALA A 217 -22.42 -31.84 -16.93
C ALA A 217 -21.91 -32.99 -16.03
N LEU A 218 -21.84 -34.19 -16.56
CA LEU A 218 -21.33 -35.37 -15.86
C LEU A 218 -19.82 -35.25 -15.57
N LEU A 219 -19.02 -34.82 -16.55
CA LEU A 219 -17.59 -34.61 -16.37
C LEU A 219 -17.24 -33.54 -15.31
N GLN A 220 -18.11 -32.54 -15.14
CA GLN A 220 -17.91 -31.50 -14.09
C GLN A 220 -18.13 -32.05 -12.66
N GLN A 221 -18.87 -33.15 -12.52
CA GLN A 221 -19.19 -33.75 -11.21
C GLN A 221 -18.34 -34.96 -10.87
N LYS A 222 -17.64 -35.57 -11.82
CA LYS A 222 -16.83 -36.78 -11.65
C LYS A 222 -15.34 -36.48 -11.62
N ASP A 223 -14.56 -37.33 -10.94
CA ASP A 223 -13.10 -37.16 -10.81
C ASP A 223 -12.40 -38.55 -10.78
N GLY A 224 -11.05 -38.54 -10.94
CA GLY A 224 -10.21 -39.74 -10.89
C GLY A 224 -10.58 -40.78 -11.96
N ASP A 225 -10.74 -42.03 -11.55
CA ASP A 225 -11.01 -43.17 -12.45
C ASP A 225 -12.39 -43.09 -13.14
N GLU A 226 -13.37 -42.51 -12.47
CA GLU A 226 -14.70 -42.28 -13.05
C GLU A 226 -14.63 -41.26 -14.19
N TYR A 227 -13.85 -40.19 -14.00
CA TYR A 227 -13.59 -39.18 -15.02
C TYR A 227 -12.89 -39.79 -16.24
N GLU A 228 -11.85 -40.64 -16.05
CA GLU A 228 -11.15 -41.35 -17.10
C GLU A 228 -12.09 -42.30 -17.83
N THR A 229 -12.96 -42.99 -17.11
CA THR A 229 -13.96 -43.93 -17.70
C THR A 229 -14.91 -43.21 -18.65
N VAL A 230 -15.45 -42.04 -18.26
CA VAL A 230 -16.30 -41.20 -19.12
C VAL A 230 -15.55 -40.76 -20.37
N LEU A 231 -14.30 -40.30 -20.23
CA LEU A 231 -13.48 -39.85 -21.35
C LEU A 231 -13.15 -40.97 -22.31
N ARG A 232 -12.79 -42.19 -21.85
CA ARG A 232 -12.50 -43.35 -22.70
C ARG A 232 -13.74 -43.81 -23.44
N TRP A 233 -14.91 -43.84 -22.80
CA TRP A 233 -16.18 -44.15 -23.46
C TRP A 233 -16.49 -43.14 -24.57
N LEU A 234 -16.38 -41.84 -24.25
CA LEU A 234 -16.68 -40.73 -25.15
C LEU A 234 -15.84 -40.80 -26.45
N TRP A 235 -14.55 -41.06 -26.31
CA TRP A 235 -13.64 -41.19 -27.45
C TRP A 235 -13.85 -42.52 -28.23
N GLY A 236 -14.23 -43.59 -27.55
CA GLY A 236 -14.58 -44.84 -28.17
C GLY A 236 -15.82 -44.77 -29.08
N LYS A 237 -16.77 -43.91 -28.70
CA LYS A 237 -17.99 -43.65 -29.50
C LYS A 237 -17.82 -42.60 -30.61
N GLY A 238 -16.65 -41.92 -30.66
CA GLY A 238 -16.42 -40.84 -31.63
C GLY A 238 -17.24 -39.56 -31.36
N VAL A 239 -17.80 -39.40 -30.15
CA VAL A 239 -18.55 -38.20 -29.76
C VAL A 239 -17.59 -37.04 -29.65
N SER A 240 -17.79 -35.97 -30.44
CA SER A 240 -17.04 -34.71 -30.36
C SER A 240 -17.75 -33.79 -29.39
N ILE A 241 -16.98 -33.17 -28.50
CA ILE A 241 -17.46 -32.12 -27.60
C ILE A 241 -16.98 -30.78 -28.16
N PRO A 242 -17.83 -30.04 -28.88
CA PRO A 242 -17.45 -28.73 -29.43
C PRO A 242 -16.95 -27.80 -28.32
N TYR A 243 -15.87 -27.06 -28.61
CA TYR A 243 -15.24 -26.07 -27.71
C TYR A 243 -14.49 -26.60 -26.47
N SER A 244 -14.73 -27.83 -26.00
CA SER A 244 -13.89 -28.48 -24.96
C SER A 244 -12.74 -29.28 -25.56
N GLU A 245 -12.69 -29.50 -26.87
CA GLU A 245 -11.59 -30.21 -27.55
C GLU A 245 -10.22 -29.57 -27.28
N GLU A 246 -10.14 -28.23 -27.17
CA GLU A 246 -8.88 -27.56 -26.84
C GLU A 246 -8.34 -27.95 -25.46
N ILE A 247 -9.20 -28.26 -24.50
CA ILE A 247 -8.85 -28.66 -23.14
C ILE A 247 -8.65 -30.16 -23.04
N LEU A 248 -9.57 -30.94 -23.64
CA LEU A 248 -9.60 -32.39 -23.49
C LEU A 248 -8.70 -33.11 -24.50
N LEU A 249 -8.41 -32.52 -25.67
CA LEU A 249 -7.50 -33.12 -26.66
C LEU A 249 -6.08 -33.37 -26.08
N PRO A 250 -5.44 -32.42 -25.35
CA PRO A 250 -4.17 -32.72 -24.71
C PRO A 250 -4.26 -33.86 -23.70
N LEU A 251 -5.36 -33.96 -22.95
CA LEU A 251 -5.56 -35.04 -21.99
C LEU A 251 -5.74 -36.38 -22.68
N LYS A 252 -6.48 -36.41 -23.81
CA LYS A 252 -6.60 -37.61 -24.68
C LYS A 252 -5.25 -38.09 -25.20
N GLU A 253 -4.43 -37.16 -25.70
CA GLU A 253 -3.09 -37.49 -26.19
C GLU A 253 -2.14 -37.91 -25.02
N ALA A 254 -2.33 -37.36 -23.83
CA ALA A 254 -1.61 -37.80 -22.65
C ALA A 254 -1.96 -39.25 -22.27
N ILE A 255 -3.25 -39.60 -22.24
CA ILE A 255 -3.71 -40.97 -21.95
C ILE A 255 -3.13 -41.94 -22.97
N LYS A 256 -3.23 -41.61 -24.26
CA LYS A 256 -2.68 -42.43 -25.35
C LYS A 256 -1.15 -42.60 -25.25
N ALA A 257 -0.43 -41.54 -24.89
CA ALA A 257 1.00 -41.59 -24.68
C ALA A 257 1.37 -42.42 -23.43
N LYS A 258 0.57 -42.37 -22.37
CA LYS A 258 0.68 -43.18 -21.16
C LYS A 258 0.56 -44.68 -21.50
N ASP A 259 -0.46 -45.05 -22.27
CA ASP A 259 -0.63 -46.42 -22.73
C ASP A 259 0.56 -46.96 -23.57
N GLN A 260 1.28 -46.04 -24.24
CA GLN A 260 2.52 -46.32 -25.01
C GLN A 260 3.80 -46.18 -24.19
N LYS A 261 3.73 -45.88 -22.90
CA LYS A 261 4.86 -45.60 -22.00
C LYS A 261 5.80 -44.44 -22.46
N LYS A 262 5.25 -43.44 -23.17
CA LYS A 262 5.96 -42.26 -23.69
C LYS A 262 5.87 -41.12 -22.68
N TYR A 263 6.49 -41.24 -21.52
CA TYR A 263 6.31 -40.35 -20.37
C TYR A 263 6.69 -38.88 -20.60
N GLN A 264 7.65 -38.57 -21.45
CA GLN A 264 7.95 -37.17 -21.84
C GLN A 264 6.74 -36.52 -22.55
N THR A 265 6.13 -37.27 -23.46
CA THR A 265 4.92 -36.83 -24.16
C THR A 265 3.74 -36.72 -23.21
N VAL A 266 3.60 -37.66 -22.26
CA VAL A 266 2.58 -37.57 -21.18
C VAL A 266 2.73 -36.26 -20.42
N PHE A 267 3.94 -35.94 -19.94
CA PHE A 267 4.20 -34.71 -19.21
C PHE A 267 3.81 -33.48 -20.02
N HIS A 268 4.30 -33.37 -21.25
CA HIS A 268 4.02 -32.22 -22.12
C HIS A 268 2.53 -32.02 -22.38
N GLN A 269 1.80 -33.10 -22.66
CA GLN A 269 0.34 -33.02 -22.88
C GLN A 269 -0.44 -32.70 -21.61
N CYS A 270 -0.05 -33.26 -20.46
CA CYS A 270 -0.64 -32.92 -19.16
C CYS A 270 -0.42 -31.45 -18.81
N MET A 271 0.77 -30.91 -19.05
CA MET A 271 1.04 -29.49 -18.83
C MET A 271 0.22 -28.59 -19.78
N THR A 272 0.03 -29.03 -21.01
CA THR A 272 -0.82 -28.33 -21.99
C THR A 272 -2.28 -28.33 -21.54
N ALA A 273 -2.82 -29.45 -21.07
CA ALA A 273 -4.15 -29.54 -20.50
C ALA A 273 -4.30 -28.64 -19.25
N TYR A 274 -3.32 -28.67 -18.34
CA TYR A 274 -3.28 -27.81 -17.16
C TYR A 274 -3.32 -26.32 -17.51
N ASN A 275 -2.50 -25.89 -18.44
CA ASN A 275 -2.43 -24.49 -18.89
C ASN A 275 -3.73 -24.05 -19.58
N ARG A 276 -4.50 -24.98 -20.14
CA ARG A 276 -5.82 -24.73 -20.73
C ARG A 276 -6.99 -24.80 -19.74
N GLY A 277 -6.74 -25.13 -18.47
CA GLY A 277 -7.72 -25.06 -17.40
C GLY A 277 -8.15 -26.39 -16.79
N GLU A 278 -7.61 -27.53 -17.24
CA GLU A 278 -7.89 -28.86 -16.66
C GLU A 278 -7.34 -28.98 -15.23
N ARG A 279 -8.11 -29.54 -14.30
CA ARG A 279 -7.75 -29.63 -12.86
C ARG A 279 -8.13 -30.97 -12.21
N SER A 280 -8.44 -31.97 -13.01
CA SER A 280 -8.89 -33.26 -12.52
C SER A 280 -7.82 -34.01 -11.73
N LYS A 281 -8.25 -34.94 -10.88
CA LYS A 281 -7.38 -35.87 -10.17
C LYS A 281 -6.62 -36.80 -11.13
N LEU A 282 -7.23 -37.15 -12.25
CA LEU A 282 -6.60 -37.90 -13.32
C LEU A 282 -5.38 -37.18 -13.89
N LEU A 283 -5.50 -35.89 -14.22
CA LEU A 283 -4.39 -35.06 -14.69
C LEU A 283 -3.22 -35.08 -13.71
N ARG A 284 -3.53 -34.89 -12.41
CA ARG A 284 -2.53 -34.94 -11.33
C ARG A 284 -1.80 -36.27 -11.28
N ASN A 285 -2.54 -37.39 -11.28
CA ASN A 285 -1.95 -38.73 -11.23
C ASN A 285 -1.03 -38.99 -12.44
N MET A 286 -1.45 -38.59 -13.62
CA MET A 286 -0.64 -38.71 -14.83
C MET A 286 0.61 -37.82 -14.83
N LEU A 287 0.54 -36.62 -14.26
CA LEU A 287 1.72 -35.78 -14.06
C LEU A 287 2.72 -36.44 -13.10
N ILE A 288 2.25 -37.00 -11.99
CA ILE A 288 3.12 -37.71 -11.02
C ILE A 288 3.82 -38.89 -11.71
N GLU A 289 3.07 -39.75 -12.41
CA GLU A 289 3.61 -40.90 -13.12
C GLU A 289 4.60 -40.49 -14.21
N SER A 290 4.32 -39.42 -14.95
CA SER A 290 5.26 -38.92 -15.97
C SER A 290 6.56 -38.41 -15.35
N LEU A 291 6.51 -37.74 -14.21
CA LEU A 291 7.70 -37.22 -13.50
C LEU A 291 8.53 -38.35 -12.89
N GLN A 292 7.96 -39.48 -12.54
CA GLN A 292 8.71 -40.66 -12.11
C GLN A 292 9.52 -41.29 -13.21
N ASN A 293 9.09 -41.17 -14.47
CA ASN A 293 9.61 -41.93 -15.60
C ASN A 293 10.22 -41.09 -16.74
N ALA A 294 10.17 -39.73 -16.63
CA ALA A 294 10.74 -38.83 -17.63
C ALA A 294 11.77 -37.88 -17.06
N VAL A 295 12.83 -37.55 -17.82
CA VAL A 295 13.80 -36.51 -17.50
C VAL A 295 13.36 -35.23 -18.17
N LEU A 296 13.08 -34.16 -17.36
CA LEU A 296 12.60 -32.87 -17.84
C LEU A 296 13.73 -31.92 -18.20
N SER A 297 13.54 -31.18 -19.29
CA SER A 297 14.39 -30.05 -19.66
C SER A 297 14.16 -28.83 -18.73
N GLU A 298 15.10 -27.88 -18.73
CA GLU A 298 14.98 -26.62 -17.96
C GLU A 298 13.69 -25.85 -18.31
N GLN A 299 13.25 -25.89 -19.54
CA GLN A 299 12.07 -25.21 -20.02
C GLN A 299 10.77 -25.87 -19.51
N GLU A 300 10.76 -27.19 -19.41
CA GLU A 300 9.67 -27.97 -18.83
C GLU A 300 9.58 -27.80 -17.31
N LEU A 301 10.70 -27.75 -16.62
CA LEU A 301 10.78 -27.43 -15.19
C LEU A 301 10.29 -26.01 -14.91
N TYR A 302 10.58 -25.04 -15.79
CA TYR A 302 10.05 -23.68 -15.70
C TYR A 302 8.54 -23.64 -15.89
N SER A 303 8.02 -24.44 -16.80
CA SER A 303 6.56 -24.57 -17.03
C SER A 303 5.85 -25.20 -15.83
N LEU A 304 6.43 -26.22 -15.23
CA LEU A 304 5.94 -26.85 -13.99
C LEU A 304 5.93 -25.86 -12.83
N ARG A 305 6.98 -25.07 -12.66
CA ARG A 305 7.06 -23.99 -11.68
C ARG A 305 5.91 -23.01 -11.79
N ASN A 306 5.67 -22.44 -12.98
CA ASN A 306 4.62 -21.46 -13.21
C ASN A 306 3.21 -22.03 -12.92
N ALA A 307 3.02 -23.33 -13.14
CA ALA A 307 1.80 -24.03 -12.80
C ALA A 307 1.60 -24.15 -11.27
N VAL A 308 2.69 -24.29 -10.52
CA VAL A 308 2.70 -24.43 -9.05
C VAL A 308 2.56 -23.08 -8.33
N GLU A 309 3.10 -21.98 -8.87
CA GLU A 309 3.02 -20.63 -8.28
C GLU A 309 1.59 -20.08 -8.15
N SER A 310 0.61 -20.64 -8.84
CA SER A 310 -0.78 -20.17 -8.85
C SER A 310 -1.68 -20.79 -7.75
N LYS A 311 -1.35 -20.65 -6.46
CA LYS A 311 -2.14 -21.09 -5.28
C LYS A 311 -2.16 -22.61 -4.96
N TYR A 312 -1.40 -23.48 -5.62
CA TYR A 312 -1.49 -24.93 -5.48
C TYR A 312 -0.20 -25.62 -5.00
N ILE A 313 0.67 -24.93 -4.28
CA ILE A 313 1.86 -25.52 -3.63
C ILE A 313 1.49 -26.70 -2.72
N HIS A 314 0.31 -26.66 -2.11
CA HIS A 314 -0.23 -27.79 -1.33
C HIS A 314 -0.51 -29.05 -2.15
N LEU A 315 -0.49 -28.97 -3.48
CA LEU A 315 -0.72 -30.08 -4.39
C LEU A 315 0.56 -30.80 -4.85
N LEU A 316 1.76 -30.28 -4.52
CA LEU A 316 2.99 -31.05 -4.62
C LEU A 316 2.98 -32.11 -3.51
N SER A 317 2.22 -33.17 -3.75
CA SER A 317 2.18 -34.33 -2.85
C SER A 317 3.57 -34.89 -2.64
N ARG A 318 3.75 -35.57 -1.54
CA ARG A 318 4.97 -36.34 -1.20
C ARG A 318 5.42 -37.24 -2.38
N GLU A 319 4.46 -37.73 -3.17
CA GLU A 319 4.65 -38.58 -4.35
C GLU A 319 5.31 -37.82 -5.53
N LEU A 320 4.86 -36.57 -5.81
CA LEU A 320 5.46 -35.74 -6.86
C LEU A 320 6.92 -35.39 -6.53
N LEU A 321 7.21 -35.15 -5.28
CA LEU A 321 8.56 -34.86 -4.80
C LEU A 321 9.47 -36.06 -4.85
N ASN A 322 8.97 -37.23 -4.50
CA ASN A 322 9.71 -38.48 -4.65
C ASN A 322 10.00 -38.75 -6.12
N ALA A 323 9.06 -38.52 -7.02
CA ALA A 323 9.26 -38.66 -8.45
C ALA A 323 10.39 -37.75 -9.00
N LEU A 324 10.44 -36.49 -8.57
CA LEU A 324 11.49 -35.53 -8.94
C LEU A 324 12.85 -35.90 -8.32
N LYS A 325 12.84 -36.48 -7.14
CA LYS A 325 14.05 -36.99 -6.46
C LYS A 325 14.66 -38.16 -7.22
N GLU A 326 13.83 -39.14 -7.60
CA GLU A 326 14.27 -40.33 -8.33
C GLU A 326 14.96 -39.97 -9.66
N ASN A 327 14.57 -38.88 -10.28
CA ASN A 327 15.15 -38.36 -11.54
C ASN A 327 16.25 -37.29 -11.34
N ASN A 328 16.75 -37.04 -10.12
CA ASN A 328 17.77 -36.02 -9.79
C ASN A 328 17.39 -34.57 -10.17
N GLN A 329 16.12 -34.27 -10.38
CA GLN A 329 15.67 -32.96 -10.84
C GLN A 329 15.11 -32.06 -9.74
N LEU A 330 15.04 -32.56 -8.52
CA LEU A 330 14.47 -31.85 -7.39
C LEU A 330 15.22 -30.54 -7.07
N ILE A 331 16.58 -30.52 -7.23
CA ILE A 331 17.37 -29.32 -6.98
C ILE A 331 17.05 -28.22 -8.00
N SER A 332 16.98 -28.56 -9.28
CA SER A 332 16.70 -27.60 -10.34
C SER A 332 15.29 -27.01 -10.25
N LEU A 333 14.31 -27.83 -9.89
CA LEU A 333 12.96 -27.35 -9.60
C LEU A 333 12.96 -26.41 -8.39
N TYR A 334 13.65 -26.80 -7.32
CA TYR A 334 13.76 -25.99 -6.12
C TYR A 334 14.45 -24.64 -6.37
N GLU A 335 15.55 -24.60 -7.10
CA GLU A 335 16.23 -23.35 -7.49
C GLU A 335 15.32 -22.40 -8.27
N GLN A 336 14.42 -22.97 -9.07
CA GLN A 336 13.42 -22.19 -9.80
C GLN A 336 12.22 -21.75 -8.94
N MET A 337 11.79 -22.56 -7.98
CA MET A 337 10.68 -22.23 -7.08
C MET A 337 11.04 -21.12 -6.07
N MET A 338 12.32 -21.01 -5.70
CA MET A 338 12.79 -20.02 -4.73
C MET A 338 13.00 -18.65 -5.38
N THR A 339 12.00 -18.13 -6.04
CA THR A 339 11.93 -16.74 -6.46
C THR A 339 11.34 -15.84 -5.35
N ASP A 340 11.23 -14.56 -5.60
CA ASP A 340 11.01 -13.43 -4.67
C ASP A 340 9.81 -13.47 -3.70
N SER A 341 9.05 -14.57 -3.56
CA SER A 341 7.79 -14.63 -2.78
C SER A 341 7.63 -15.86 -1.87
N VAL A 342 8.70 -16.33 -1.24
CA VAL A 342 8.62 -17.48 -0.31
C VAL A 342 7.83 -17.09 0.93
N THR A 343 6.78 -17.85 1.25
CA THR A 343 5.96 -17.70 2.46
C THR A 343 6.47 -18.61 3.60
N LEU A 344 5.96 -18.42 4.82
CA LEU A 344 6.27 -19.29 5.97
C LEU A 344 5.82 -20.74 5.71
N ASP A 345 4.67 -20.91 5.06
CA ASP A 345 4.11 -22.24 4.73
C ASP A 345 4.97 -22.94 3.68
N ASP A 346 5.42 -22.23 2.65
CA ASP A 346 6.34 -22.76 1.65
C ASP A 346 7.63 -23.25 2.28
N PHE A 347 8.14 -22.53 3.28
CA PHE A 347 9.34 -22.89 3.98
C PHE A 347 9.13 -24.10 4.89
N SER A 348 7.99 -24.20 5.57
CA SER A 348 7.64 -25.35 6.41
C SER A 348 7.54 -26.64 5.59
N VAL A 349 6.93 -26.57 4.41
CA VAL A 349 6.91 -27.69 3.44
C VAL A 349 8.34 -28.07 3.03
N PHE A 350 9.17 -27.10 2.70
CA PHE A 350 10.57 -27.30 2.33
C PHE A 350 11.39 -27.97 3.45
N MET A 351 11.23 -27.54 4.71
CA MET A 351 11.94 -28.15 5.85
C MET A 351 11.51 -29.58 6.09
N ASN A 352 10.23 -29.91 5.88
CA ASN A 352 9.76 -31.28 5.93
C ASN A 352 10.41 -32.15 4.84
N TRP A 353 10.64 -31.59 3.66
CA TRP A 353 11.37 -32.29 2.59
C TRP A 353 12.83 -32.57 2.97
N CYS A 354 13.53 -31.55 3.50
CA CYS A 354 14.92 -31.76 3.96
C CYS A 354 15.08 -32.88 4.96
N ARG A 355 14.05 -33.17 5.76
CA ARG A 355 14.04 -34.29 6.71
C ARG A 355 13.82 -35.67 6.04
N THR A 356 13.28 -35.69 4.84
CA THR A 356 12.85 -36.93 4.13
C THR A 356 13.77 -37.32 2.97
N ILE A 357 14.66 -36.44 2.54
CA ILE A 357 15.60 -36.67 1.43
C ILE A 357 17.02 -36.96 1.95
N ASP A 358 17.93 -37.29 1.01
CA ASP A 358 19.32 -37.56 1.30
C ASP A 358 20.05 -36.38 1.96
N HIS A 359 20.97 -36.67 2.89
CA HIS A 359 21.66 -35.68 3.71
C HIS A 359 22.48 -34.67 2.87
N ASP A 360 23.27 -35.16 1.90
CA ASP A 360 24.10 -34.27 1.07
C ASP A 360 23.26 -33.37 0.15
N LEU A 361 22.15 -33.91 -0.36
CA LEU A 361 21.20 -33.17 -1.15
C LEU A 361 20.51 -32.07 -0.30
N SER A 362 20.13 -32.40 0.91
CA SER A 362 19.55 -31.46 1.88
C SER A 362 20.49 -30.30 2.18
N ILE A 363 21.77 -30.60 2.42
CA ILE A 363 22.80 -29.56 2.64
C ILE A 363 22.92 -28.63 1.44
N LYS A 364 22.97 -29.15 0.21
CA LYS A 364 23.09 -28.34 -1.01
C LYS A 364 21.88 -27.44 -1.21
N MET A 365 20.68 -27.96 -1.00
CA MET A 365 19.43 -27.22 -1.09
C MET A 365 19.35 -26.12 -0.02
N LEU A 366 19.66 -26.45 1.24
CA LEU A 366 19.67 -25.50 2.35
C LEU A 366 20.68 -24.37 2.13
N LYS A 367 21.88 -24.65 1.66
CA LYS A 367 22.87 -23.61 1.33
C LYS A 367 22.39 -22.68 0.21
N THR A 368 21.73 -23.21 -0.80
CA THR A 368 21.16 -22.40 -1.87
C THR A 368 20.04 -21.50 -1.34
N PHE A 369 19.17 -22.03 -0.48
CA PHE A 369 18.12 -21.26 0.18
C PHE A 369 18.68 -20.15 1.07
N VAL A 370 19.62 -20.50 1.95
CA VAL A 370 20.28 -19.54 2.84
C VAL A 370 20.96 -18.41 2.04
N ARG A 371 21.61 -18.74 0.92
CA ARG A 371 22.19 -17.71 0.05
C ARG A 371 21.15 -16.74 -0.51
N LYS A 372 19.96 -17.23 -0.88
CA LYS A 372 18.85 -16.38 -1.30
C LYS A 372 18.29 -15.52 -0.15
N LEU A 373 18.11 -16.09 1.04
CA LEU A 373 17.71 -15.35 2.23
C LEU A 373 18.75 -14.28 2.61
N PHE A 374 20.02 -14.62 2.54
CA PHE A 374 21.13 -13.69 2.84
C PHE A 374 21.11 -12.47 1.93
N HIS A 375 20.84 -12.66 0.64
CA HIS A 375 20.73 -11.56 -0.32
C HIS A 375 19.36 -10.89 -0.37
N SER A 376 18.34 -11.47 0.26
CA SER A 376 16.99 -10.90 0.33
C SER A 376 16.94 -9.73 1.31
N ASN A 377 16.23 -8.68 0.91
CA ASN A 377 15.96 -7.52 1.78
C ASN A 377 14.55 -7.59 2.41
N ARG A 378 13.90 -8.75 2.48
CA ARG A 378 12.59 -8.95 3.10
C ARG A 378 12.75 -9.53 4.48
N LYS A 379 11.74 -9.32 5.36
CA LYS A 379 11.67 -9.99 6.66
C LYS A 379 11.73 -11.50 6.46
N LEU A 380 12.44 -12.20 7.34
CA LEU A 380 12.64 -13.65 7.21
C LEU A 380 11.33 -14.40 7.48
N PRO A 381 10.81 -15.19 6.52
CA PRO A 381 9.61 -16.01 6.72
C PRO A 381 9.98 -17.35 7.37
N ILE A 382 10.71 -17.32 8.50
CA ILE A 382 11.19 -18.55 9.18
C ILE A 382 10.96 -18.45 10.68
N ALA A 383 10.54 -19.57 11.29
CA ALA A 383 10.42 -19.71 12.74
C ALA A 383 11.74 -20.20 13.36
N LYS A 384 11.88 -20.06 14.68
CA LYS A 384 13.07 -20.50 15.43
C LYS A 384 13.37 -21.99 15.23
N GLU A 385 12.36 -22.82 15.24
CA GLU A 385 12.43 -24.26 15.03
C GLU A 385 13.05 -24.64 13.68
N HIS A 386 12.79 -23.84 12.65
CA HIS A 386 13.37 -24.01 11.34
C HIS A 386 14.89 -23.72 11.35
N LEU A 387 15.31 -22.69 12.08
CA LEU A 387 16.74 -22.38 12.24
C LEU A 387 17.47 -23.49 13.02
N GLU A 388 16.85 -24.04 14.05
CA GLU A 388 17.39 -25.17 14.80
C GLU A 388 17.52 -26.41 13.91
N THR A 389 16.53 -26.68 13.09
CA THR A 389 16.60 -27.81 12.13
C THR A 389 17.70 -27.56 11.08
N MET A 390 17.81 -26.36 10.49
CA MET A 390 18.87 -26.06 9.54
C MET A 390 20.26 -26.14 10.16
N ASN A 391 20.38 -25.80 11.44
CA ASN A 391 21.66 -25.88 12.15
C ASN A 391 22.23 -27.30 12.19
N HIS A 392 21.39 -28.33 12.15
CA HIS A 392 21.82 -29.73 12.09
C HIS A 392 22.54 -30.08 10.78
N PHE A 393 22.21 -29.37 9.69
CA PHE A 393 22.74 -29.67 8.35
C PHE A 393 23.88 -28.74 7.95
N ILE A 394 23.82 -27.45 8.32
CA ILE A 394 24.71 -26.40 7.80
C ILE A 394 25.30 -25.50 8.90
N ALA A 395 25.51 -26.04 10.09
CA ALA A 395 26.20 -25.31 11.15
C ALA A 395 27.57 -24.81 10.71
N GLY A 396 27.90 -23.57 11.06
CA GLY A 396 29.18 -22.94 10.71
C GLY A 396 29.27 -22.35 9.28
N ASP A 397 28.23 -22.52 8.44
CA ASP A 397 28.14 -21.79 7.18
C ASP A 397 27.96 -20.29 7.45
N PHE A 398 28.83 -19.46 6.88
CA PHE A 398 28.85 -18.01 7.19
C PHE A 398 27.55 -17.30 6.80
N GLU A 399 26.97 -17.61 5.65
CA GLU A 399 25.72 -17.00 5.20
C GLU A 399 24.55 -17.42 6.11
N PHE A 400 24.54 -18.69 6.54
CA PHE A 400 23.55 -19.20 7.52
C PHE A 400 23.70 -18.53 8.88
N GLU A 401 24.92 -18.37 9.37
CA GLU A 401 25.16 -17.66 10.62
C GLU A 401 24.68 -16.19 10.54
N CYS A 402 24.88 -15.52 9.41
CA CYS A 402 24.34 -14.19 9.17
C CYS A 402 22.81 -14.18 9.18
N VAL A 403 22.15 -15.17 8.59
CA VAL A 403 20.69 -15.30 8.57
C VAL A 403 20.16 -15.56 9.99
N LYS A 404 20.79 -16.42 10.78
CA LYS A 404 20.45 -16.62 12.22
C LYS A 404 20.53 -15.32 13.01
N LYS A 405 21.61 -14.57 12.86
CA LYS A 405 21.79 -13.28 13.55
C LYS A 405 20.79 -12.23 13.06
N ARG A 406 20.42 -12.26 11.79
CA ARG A 406 19.36 -11.43 11.25
C ARG A 406 18.00 -11.80 11.88
N TRP A 407 17.70 -13.08 12.05
CA TRP A 407 16.49 -13.52 12.74
C TRP A 407 16.43 -12.98 14.18
N LEU A 408 17.54 -13.06 14.95
CA LEU A 408 17.64 -12.48 16.29
C LEU A 408 17.37 -10.97 16.28
N LEU A 409 17.88 -10.27 15.28
CA LEU A 409 17.66 -8.82 15.07
C LEU A 409 16.18 -8.51 14.83
N GLU A 410 15.53 -9.26 13.95
CA GLU A 410 14.10 -9.09 13.61
C GLU A 410 13.18 -9.37 14.81
N HIS A 411 13.55 -10.29 15.69
CA HIS A 411 12.83 -10.65 16.91
C HIS A 411 13.29 -9.88 18.16
N ARG A 412 14.11 -8.82 17.95
CA ARG A 412 14.60 -7.90 18.99
C ARG A 412 15.38 -8.56 20.13
N GLN A 413 16.04 -9.68 19.90
CA GLN A 413 16.91 -10.39 20.84
C GLN A 413 18.34 -9.81 20.80
N GLN A 414 18.49 -8.53 21.19
CA GLN A 414 19.73 -7.76 21.02
C GLN A 414 20.91 -8.28 21.85
N GLU A 415 20.66 -8.70 23.09
CA GLU A 415 21.72 -9.19 23.99
C GLU A 415 22.34 -10.47 23.47
N GLU A 416 21.49 -11.42 23.08
CA GLU A 416 21.92 -12.68 22.48
C GLU A 416 22.66 -12.45 21.15
N LEU A 417 22.11 -11.58 20.29
CA LEU A 417 22.76 -11.20 19.03
C LEU A 417 24.19 -10.69 19.23
N LEU A 418 24.38 -9.76 20.17
CA LEU A 418 25.69 -9.16 20.42
C LEU A 418 26.68 -10.15 21.03
N LYS A 419 26.22 -10.97 21.97
CA LYS A 419 27.02 -12.04 22.60
C LYS A 419 27.53 -13.04 21.57
N GLU A 420 26.64 -13.47 20.68
CA GLU A 420 27.00 -14.44 19.64
C GLU A 420 27.95 -13.86 18.58
N ILE A 421 27.78 -12.58 18.19
CA ILE A 421 28.68 -11.92 17.25
C ILE A 421 30.11 -11.79 17.84
N ASP A 422 30.23 -11.59 19.14
CA ASP A 422 31.54 -11.43 19.78
C ASP A 422 32.41 -12.69 19.71
N GLY A 423 31.82 -13.88 19.52
CA GLY A 423 32.55 -15.14 19.37
C GLY A 423 33.25 -15.35 18.01
N TYR A 424 32.98 -14.54 16.99
CA TYR A 424 33.56 -14.73 15.65
C TYR A 424 34.94 -14.08 15.48
N SER A 425 35.75 -14.60 14.54
CA SER A 425 37.01 -13.97 14.14
C SER A 425 36.80 -12.55 13.63
N SER A 426 37.79 -11.67 13.81
CA SER A 426 37.71 -10.24 13.44
C SER A 426 37.23 -10.01 12.00
N HIS A 427 37.60 -10.88 11.06
CA HIS A 427 37.19 -10.75 9.66
C HIS A 427 35.71 -11.10 9.47
N HIS A 428 35.22 -12.22 9.98
CA HIS A 428 33.84 -12.64 9.90
C HIS A 428 32.92 -11.70 10.70
N LYS A 429 33.36 -11.29 11.90
CA LYS A 429 32.68 -10.31 12.74
C LYS A 429 32.42 -9.00 11.99
N THR A 430 33.43 -8.45 11.30
CA THR A 430 33.29 -7.22 10.52
C THR A 430 32.28 -7.37 9.38
N LYS A 431 32.35 -8.46 8.60
CA LYS A 431 31.40 -8.72 7.50
C LYS A 431 29.97 -8.88 8.01
N MET A 432 29.77 -9.63 9.08
CA MET A 432 28.47 -9.86 9.71
C MET A 432 27.87 -8.57 10.24
N LEU A 433 28.64 -7.75 10.95
CA LEU A 433 28.22 -6.43 11.43
C LEU A 433 27.78 -5.53 10.28
N PHE A 434 28.50 -5.53 9.16
CA PHE A 434 28.11 -4.74 7.99
C PHE A 434 26.80 -5.23 7.35
N TYR A 435 26.64 -6.53 7.23
CA TYR A 435 25.41 -7.11 6.71
C TYR A 435 24.20 -6.75 7.58
N LEU A 436 24.30 -7.01 8.88
CA LEU A 436 23.22 -6.76 9.84
C LEU A 436 22.91 -5.26 9.99
N ALA A 437 23.92 -4.41 10.03
CA ALA A 437 23.72 -2.97 10.12
C ALA A 437 23.08 -2.38 8.88
N LYS A 438 23.44 -2.86 7.69
CA LYS A 438 22.78 -2.48 6.44
C LYS A 438 21.30 -2.90 6.47
N TYR A 439 21.02 -4.14 6.83
CA TYR A 439 19.66 -4.64 6.95
C TYR A 439 18.85 -3.83 7.96
N ALA A 440 19.38 -3.59 9.17
CA ALA A 440 18.73 -2.81 10.20
C ALA A 440 18.41 -1.37 9.73
N TYR A 441 19.33 -0.74 9.00
CA TYR A 441 19.13 0.61 8.46
C TYR A 441 18.01 0.66 7.41
N GLU A 442 18.00 -0.31 6.51
CA GLU A 442 17.00 -0.38 5.41
C GLU A 442 15.58 -0.71 5.92
N HIS A 443 15.48 -1.37 7.09
CA HIS A 443 14.21 -1.71 7.75
C HIS A 443 13.85 -0.76 8.90
N GLU A 444 14.51 0.39 8.99
CA GLU A 444 14.22 1.43 9.98
C GLU A 444 14.50 1.03 11.45
N TYR A 445 15.27 -0.04 11.70
CA TYR A 445 15.79 -0.43 13.03
C TYR A 445 17.03 0.41 13.36
N TYR A 446 16.85 1.73 13.43
CA TYR A 446 17.99 2.67 13.50
C TYR A 446 18.79 2.57 14.80
N ALA A 447 18.16 2.22 15.91
CA ALA A 447 18.85 2.02 17.20
C ALA A 447 19.78 0.81 17.12
N GLU A 448 19.29 -0.30 16.57
CA GLU A 448 20.04 -1.52 16.36
C GLU A 448 21.16 -1.32 15.31
N ALA A 449 20.85 -0.59 14.23
CA ALA A 449 21.86 -0.21 13.24
C ALA A 449 22.99 0.60 13.83
N SER A 450 22.68 1.57 14.71
CA SER A 450 23.68 2.38 15.43
C SER A 450 24.58 1.51 16.29
N LEU A 451 24.01 0.57 17.04
CA LEU A 451 24.76 -0.33 17.93
C LEU A 451 25.74 -1.22 17.13
N LEU A 452 25.25 -1.85 16.06
CA LEU A 452 26.07 -2.70 15.18
C LEU A 452 27.18 -1.91 14.47
N LEU A 453 26.86 -0.70 14.00
CA LEU A 453 27.83 0.17 13.33
C LEU A 453 28.90 0.72 14.29
N ASN A 454 28.55 1.00 15.53
CA ASN A 454 29.55 1.41 16.54
C ASN A 454 30.53 0.28 16.82
N LYS A 455 30.08 -0.97 16.93
CA LYS A 455 31.00 -2.14 17.00
C LYS A 455 31.85 -2.26 15.73
N ALA A 456 31.27 -2.07 14.55
CA ALA A 456 32.00 -2.10 13.29
C ALA A 456 33.03 -0.96 13.18
N TYR A 457 32.68 0.22 13.69
CA TYR A 457 33.56 1.38 13.75
C TYR A 457 34.78 1.14 14.66
N GLN A 458 34.60 0.51 15.81
CA GLN A 458 35.70 0.13 16.68
C GLN A 458 36.71 -0.81 15.99
N LEU A 459 36.21 -1.70 15.12
CA LEU A 459 37.08 -2.62 14.35
C LEU A 459 37.70 -1.95 13.13
N ARG A 460 37.02 -1.01 12.47
CA ARG A 460 37.45 -0.31 11.25
C ARG A 460 37.03 1.15 11.23
N PRO A 461 37.66 2.03 12.01
CA PRO A 461 37.26 3.44 12.15
C PRO A 461 37.30 4.25 10.84
N ARG A 462 38.20 3.88 9.89
CA ARG A 462 38.34 4.59 8.61
C ARG A 462 37.48 4.03 7.48
N SER A 463 36.56 3.09 7.76
CA SER A 463 35.68 2.54 6.74
C SER A 463 34.67 3.58 6.27
N LEU A 464 34.75 3.98 5.01
CA LEU A 464 33.80 4.93 4.40
C LEU A 464 32.35 4.43 4.46
N PHE A 465 32.14 3.12 4.33
CA PHE A 465 30.82 2.52 4.47
C PHE A 465 30.26 2.74 5.86
N VAL A 466 31.06 2.47 6.92
CA VAL A 466 30.64 2.65 8.31
C VAL A 466 30.33 4.11 8.61
N LEU A 467 31.24 5.02 8.27
CA LEU A 467 31.08 6.45 8.53
C LEU A 467 29.84 7.01 7.82
N ARG A 468 29.64 6.72 6.54
CA ARG A 468 28.48 7.19 5.78
C ARG A 468 27.17 6.63 6.35
N THR A 469 27.15 5.36 6.73
CA THR A 469 25.94 4.74 7.30
C THR A 469 25.65 5.29 8.70
N LEU A 470 26.67 5.52 9.54
CA LEU A 470 26.54 6.20 10.84
C LEU A 470 25.96 7.61 10.69
N ILE A 471 26.46 8.40 9.74
CA ILE A 471 25.90 9.73 9.43
C ILE A 471 24.39 9.62 9.11
N GLY A 472 23.99 8.65 8.30
CA GLY A 472 22.59 8.41 7.96
C GLY A 472 21.77 7.95 9.16
N VAL A 473 22.27 6.99 9.93
CA VAL A 473 21.59 6.48 11.15
C VAL A 473 21.39 7.59 12.18
N HIS A 474 22.44 8.36 12.50
CA HIS A 474 22.34 9.45 13.48
C HIS A 474 21.46 10.59 12.99
N HIS A 475 21.37 10.80 11.66
CA HIS A 475 20.36 11.71 11.12
C HIS A 475 18.93 11.23 11.42
N ARG A 476 18.65 9.92 11.26
CA ARG A 476 17.32 9.35 11.55
C ARG A 476 17.01 9.32 13.05
N LEU A 477 17.98 8.97 13.87
CA LEU A 477 17.86 8.98 15.34
C LEU A 477 17.79 10.40 15.94
N GLY A 478 18.13 11.43 15.19
CA GLY A 478 18.16 12.81 15.70
C GLY A 478 19.39 13.17 16.55
N ASN A 479 20.46 12.38 16.51
CA ASN A 479 21.72 12.63 17.24
C ASN A 479 22.60 13.56 16.42
N ILE A 480 22.40 14.84 16.57
CA ILE A 480 23.02 15.90 15.76
C ILE A 480 24.53 15.96 15.96
N SER A 481 24.99 15.93 17.22
CA SER A 481 26.42 16.01 17.57
C SER A 481 27.22 14.84 17.01
N GLU A 482 26.72 13.61 17.15
CA GLU A 482 27.34 12.40 16.57
C GLU A 482 27.35 12.46 15.04
N ARG A 483 26.27 12.93 14.42
CA ARG A 483 26.19 13.12 12.95
C ARG A 483 27.31 14.06 12.47
N VAL A 484 27.53 15.20 13.12
CA VAL A 484 28.60 16.16 12.78
C VAL A 484 29.98 15.54 12.98
N LYS A 485 30.21 14.86 14.09
CA LYS A 485 31.46 14.15 14.38
C LYS A 485 31.85 13.20 13.27
N TYR A 486 30.93 12.32 12.81
CA TYR A 486 31.23 11.37 11.73
C TYR A 486 31.42 12.06 10.37
N PHE A 487 30.82 13.22 10.11
CA PHE A 487 31.18 14.05 8.97
C PHE A 487 32.62 14.56 9.04
N GLU A 488 33.08 15.00 10.22
CA GLU A 488 34.40 15.50 10.43
C GLU A 488 35.50 14.46 10.28
N GLU A 489 35.17 13.19 10.55
CA GLU A 489 36.06 12.04 10.35
C GLU A 489 36.14 11.56 8.88
N LEU A 490 35.26 12.02 8.02
CA LEU A 490 35.36 11.69 6.58
C LEU A 490 36.57 12.31 5.93
N PRO A 491 37.27 11.64 4.99
CA PRO A 491 38.32 12.24 4.18
C PRO A 491 37.86 13.56 3.57
N PHE A 492 38.74 14.54 3.50
CA PHE A 492 38.45 15.91 3.04
C PHE A 492 37.71 15.95 1.70
N PHE A 493 38.12 15.15 0.72
CA PHE A 493 37.48 15.11 -0.61
C PHE A 493 36.05 14.55 -0.58
N ILE A 494 35.73 13.55 0.28
CA ILE A 494 34.39 13.03 0.47
C ILE A 494 33.50 14.07 1.18
N ARG A 495 34.02 14.70 2.23
CA ARG A 495 33.31 15.78 2.93
C ARG A 495 33.02 16.96 2.02
N ARG A 496 33.92 17.29 1.05
CA ARG A 496 33.67 18.31 0.04
C ARG A 496 32.53 17.92 -0.92
N ILE A 497 32.40 16.65 -1.28
CA ILE A 497 31.27 16.14 -2.10
C ILE A 497 29.95 16.27 -1.31
N LEU A 498 29.97 15.99 -0.02
CA LEU A 498 28.82 16.06 0.90
C LEU A 498 28.72 17.41 1.62
N LYS A 499 29.31 18.49 1.07
CA LYS A 499 29.42 19.79 1.73
C LYS A 499 28.07 20.30 2.22
N ASN A 500 27.04 20.25 1.38
CA ASN A 500 25.72 20.75 1.75
C ASN A 500 25.11 20.01 2.95
N ASP A 501 25.18 18.67 2.95
CA ASP A 501 24.66 17.85 4.07
C ASP A 501 25.43 18.09 5.37
N TYR A 502 26.73 18.36 5.25
CA TYR A 502 27.59 18.71 6.38
C TYR A 502 27.25 20.11 6.95
N GLU A 503 27.06 21.13 6.08
CA GLU A 503 26.64 22.46 6.51
C GLU A 503 25.26 22.45 7.17
N ILE A 504 24.31 21.66 6.65
CA ILE A 504 23.00 21.44 7.29
C ILE A 504 23.19 20.87 8.70
N ALA A 505 24.03 19.85 8.86
CA ALA A 505 24.27 19.23 10.17
C ALA A 505 24.96 20.18 11.16
N LYS A 506 25.90 20.97 10.68
CA LYS A 506 26.56 22.01 11.50
C LYS A 506 25.58 23.08 11.96
N ASP A 507 24.78 23.60 11.06
CA ASP A 507 23.78 24.62 11.37
C ASP A 507 22.75 24.08 12.40
N GLU A 508 22.27 22.84 12.26
CA GLU A 508 21.45 22.22 13.30
C GLU A 508 22.14 22.19 14.66
N LYS A 509 23.44 21.85 14.70
CA LYS A 509 24.23 21.83 15.94
C LYS A 509 24.40 23.24 16.57
N GLU A 510 24.53 24.26 15.74
CA GLU A 510 24.57 25.65 16.19
C GLU A 510 23.22 26.11 16.73
N ARG A 511 22.12 25.72 16.04
CA ARG A 511 20.74 26.08 16.45
C ARG A 511 20.29 25.39 17.75
N MET A 512 20.91 24.30 18.16
CA MET A 512 20.74 23.73 19.50
C MET A 512 21.30 24.63 20.60
N LYS A 513 22.41 25.32 20.32
CA LYS A 513 23.08 26.19 21.31
C LYS A 513 22.42 27.56 21.40
N GLU A 514 22.04 28.09 20.26
CA GLU A 514 21.45 29.42 20.14
C GLU A 514 20.24 29.38 19.21
N LYS A 515 19.08 29.80 19.73
CA LYS A 515 17.84 29.88 18.96
C LYS A 515 17.98 30.98 17.90
N TRP A 516 17.52 30.66 16.72
CA TRP A 516 17.52 31.60 15.61
C TRP A 516 16.65 32.81 15.88
N THR A 517 17.19 34.00 15.62
CA THR A 517 16.49 35.29 15.71
C THR A 517 16.76 36.10 14.46
N TRP A 518 15.71 36.64 13.86
CA TRP A 518 15.85 37.53 12.70
C TRP A 518 16.30 38.92 13.11
N LYS A 519 17.45 39.34 12.61
CA LYS A 519 18.12 40.57 13.05
C LYS A 519 17.78 41.81 12.20
N LYS A 520 16.96 41.64 11.12
CA LYS A 520 16.59 42.74 10.23
C LYS A 520 15.60 43.70 10.90
N ASP A 521 15.88 44.99 10.89
CA ASP A 521 14.94 46.00 11.36
C ASP A 521 14.01 46.40 10.23
N LEU A 522 12.72 46.54 10.51
CA LEU A 522 11.67 46.91 9.58
C LEU A 522 10.80 48.02 10.20
N PRO A 523 10.26 48.94 9.37
CA PRO A 523 9.29 49.91 9.86
C PRO A 523 7.99 49.23 10.26
N GLN A 524 7.38 49.73 11.32
CA GLN A 524 6.00 49.31 11.66
C GLN A 524 5.04 49.75 10.56
N ILE A 525 4.03 48.92 10.27
CA ILE A 525 3.03 49.18 9.25
C ILE A 525 1.66 49.47 9.87
N ALA A 526 0.83 50.23 9.16
CA ALA A 526 -0.58 50.36 9.51
C ALA A 526 -1.32 49.03 9.28
N LEU A 527 -2.11 48.62 10.28
CA LEU A 527 -2.88 47.37 10.19
C LEU A 527 -4.14 47.56 9.35
N GLY A 528 -4.45 46.60 8.51
CA GLY A 528 -5.68 46.51 7.74
C GLY A 528 -6.70 45.57 8.40
N GLU A 529 -7.46 44.84 7.58
CA GLU A 529 -8.55 43.96 8.04
C GLU A 529 -8.28 42.48 7.78
N LYS A 530 -7.33 42.16 6.89
CA LYS A 530 -7.05 40.76 6.50
C LYS A 530 -6.41 39.95 7.66
N ILE A 531 -6.78 38.69 7.75
CA ILE A 531 -6.19 37.72 8.68
C ILE A 531 -5.32 36.78 7.87
N VAL A 532 -4.02 36.78 8.14
CA VAL A 532 -3.08 35.92 7.41
C VAL A 532 -2.89 34.60 8.15
N HIS A 533 -3.37 33.51 7.57
CA HIS A 533 -3.10 32.14 8.04
C HIS A 533 -1.84 31.60 7.40
N VAL A 534 -0.82 31.31 8.21
CA VAL A 534 0.46 30.73 7.74
C VAL A 534 0.47 29.23 7.96
N LEU A 535 0.55 28.47 6.88
CA LEU A 535 0.34 27.03 6.87
C LEU A 535 1.54 26.28 6.27
N ASN A 536 1.88 25.10 6.85
CA ASN A 536 2.87 24.20 6.24
C ASN A 536 2.42 23.71 4.86
N LYS A 537 1.12 23.46 4.70
CA LYS A 537 0.45 22.96 3.50
C LYS A 537 -1.00 23.43 3.50
N SER A 538 -1.60 23.51 2.33
CA SER A 538 -3.01 23.82 2.19
C SER A 538 -3.66 23.01 1.09
N MET A 539 -4.94 23.24 0.82
CA MET A 539 -5.61 22.66 -0.34
C MET A 539 -4.80 22.93 -1.63
N PRO A 540 -4.82 21.99 -2.57
CA PRO A 540 -5.64 20.78 -2.68
C PRO A 540 -5.00 19.52 -2.06
N GLU A 541 -3.96 19.63 -1.24
CA GLU A 541 -3.48 18.47 -0.48
C GLU A 541 -4.48 18.18 0.65
N VAL A 542 -5.04 16.96 0.70
CA VAL A 542 -6.07 16.55 1.67
C VAL A 542 -5.46 15.70 2.78
N ASN A 543 -5.50 16.19 4.01
CA ASN A 543 -5.16 15.47 5.24
C ASN A 543 -5.75 16.24 6.44
N GLY A 544 -5.71 15.67 7.65
CA GLY A 544 -6.30 16.32 8.84
C GLY A 544 -5.83 17.75 9.09
N TYR A 545 -4.56 18.05 8.82
CA TYR A 545 -4.02 19.40 8.96
C TYR A 545 -4.63 20.40 7.97
N THR A 546 -4.77 20.01 6.71
CA THR A 546 -5.31 20.88 5.65
C THR A 546 -6.84 21.00 5.72
N ILE A 547 -7.54 19.93 6.15
CA ILE A 547 -8.99 19.96 6.41
C ILE A 547 -9.29 20.97 7.52
N ARG A 548 -8.66 20.85 8.70
CA ARG A 548 -8.84 21.82 9.77
C ARG A 548 -8.57 23.26 9.32
N SER A 549 -7.49 23.47 8.57
CA SER A 549 -7.15 24.80 8.07
C SER A 549 -8.19 25.36 7.13
N LYS A 550 -8.70 24.52 6.20
CA LYS A 550 -9.77 24.87 5.27
C LYS A 550 -11.05 25.28 6.03
N GLU A 551 -11.47 24.43 6.96
CA GLU A 551 -12.70 24.67 7.73
C GLU A 551 -12.62 25.98 8.53
N ILE A 552 -11.50 26.25 9.20
CA ILE A 552 -11.29 27.50 9.92
C ILE A 552 -11.45 28.71 8.98
N VAL A 553 -10.72 28.76 7.87
CA VAL A 553 -10.74 29.94 6.99
C VAL A 553 -12.07 30.12 6.26
N VAL A 554 -12.74 29.01 5.87
CA VAL A 554 -14.04 29.06 5.23
C VAL A 554 -15.12 29.61 6.19
N HIS A 555 -15.15 29.12 7.45
CA HIS A 555 -16.13 29.57 8.41
C HIS A 555 -15.82 30.98 8.95
N GLN A 556 -14.55 31.37 9.06
CA GLN A 556 -14.16 32.76 9.33
C GLN A 556 -14.69 33.72 8.24
N LYS A 557 -14.60 33.33 6.97
CA LYS A 557 -15.14 34.10 5.86
C LYS A 557 -16.68 34.22 5.96
N LYS A 558 -17.37 33.12 6.32
CA LYS A 558 -18.82 33.14 6.57
C LYS A 558 -19.22 34.06 7.72
N LEU A 559 -18.34 34.25 8.70
CA LEU A 559 -18.54 35.22 9.82
C LEU A 559 -18.16 36.67 9.47
N GLY A 560 -17.81 36.95 8.20
CA GLY A 560 -17.46 38.30 7.73
C GLY A 560 -16.01 38.70 7.93
N LEU A 561 -15.15 37.81 8.45
CA LEU A 561 -13.72 38.02 8.51
C LEU A 561 -13.08 37.93 7.12
N LYS A 562 -11.88 38.48 6.95
CA LYS A 562 -11.16 38.51 5.67
C LYS A 562 -9.90 37.61 5.71
N PRO A 563 -10.07 36.27 5.81
CA PRO A 563 -8.92 35.37 5.87
C PRO A 563 -8.22 35.25 4.52
N VAL A 564 -6.89 35.17 4.56
CA VAL A 564 -6.02 34.80 3.45
C VAL A 564 -5.04 33.75 3.92
N VAL A 565 -4.61 32.86 3.04
CA VAL A 565 -3.69 31.78 3.35
C VAL A 565 -2.32 32.06 2.74
N VAL A 566 -1.27 31.88 3.51
CA VAL A 566 0.12 31.89 3.03
C VAL A 566 0.76 30.55 3.37
N THR A 567 1.34 29.87 2.41
CA THR A 567 2.04 28.61 2.68
C THR A 567 3.53 28.85 2.90
N LYS A 568 4.15 27.96 3.66
CA LYS A 568 5.58 27.99 3.92
C LYS A 568 6.40 28.14 2.63
N LEU A 569 7.57 28.73 2.73
CA LEU A 569 8.50 28.90 1.64
C LEU A 569 8.79 27.58 0.91
N GLY A 570 8.64 27.59 -0.43
CA GLY A 570 8.93 26.44 -1.30
C GLY A 570 7.83 25.39 -1.40
N TRP A 571 6.63 25.61 -0.87
CA TRP A 571 5.49 24.71 -1.05
C TRP A 571 4.50 25.25 -2.09
N PRO A 572 3.87 24.40 -2.93
CA PRO A 572 4.08 22.95 -3.15
C PRO A 572 5.30 22.61 -4.02
N LEU A 573 5.88 21.42 -3.78
CA LEU A 573 7.13 21.01 -4.43
C LEU A 573 6.99 20.65 -5.92
N ASN A 574 5.86 20.06 -6.32
CA ASN A 574 5.70 19.37 -7.60
C ASN A 574 4.61 19.99 -8.50
N ARG A 575 4.29 21.26 -8.32
CA ARG A 575 3.27 21.95 -9.11
C ARG A 575 3.85 23.14 -9.88
N LYS A 576 3.11 23.58 -10.91
CA LYS A 576 3.38 24.84 -11.60
C LYS A 576 3.40 25.95 -10.55
N LYS A 577 4.50 26.71 -10.44
CA LYS A 577 4.68 27.77 -9.43
C LYS A 577 3.73 28.95 -9.72
N THR A 578 2.52 28.87 -9.19
CA THR A 578 1.55 29.98 -9.20
C THR A 578 1.71 30.75 -7.89
N LYS A 579 1.88 32.07 -7.95
CA LYS A 579 2.08 32.89 -6.75
C LYS A 579 0.81 33.04 -5.92
N ILE A 580 -0.35 33.13 -6.56
CA ILE A 580 -1.66 33.32 -5.92
C ILE A 580 -2.66 32.36 -6.56
N GLU A 581 -3.38 31.61 -5.73
CA GLU A 581 -4.48 30.73 -6.14
C GLU A 581 -5.73 31.15 -5.38
N ASN A 582 -6.91 31.10 -6.01
CA ASN A 582 -8.18 31.29 -5.33
C ASN A 582 -8.81 29.92 -5.09
N ILE A 583 -9.01 29.55 -3.83
CA ILE A 583 -9.60 28.27 -3.42
C ILE A 583 -10.78 28.57 -2.48
N ASP A 584 -11.97 28.15 -2.83
CA ASP A 584 -13.22 28.41 -2.09
C ASP A 584 -13.44 29.92 -1.86
N GLY A 585 -12.98 30.75 -2.81
CA GLY A 585 -13.06 32.22 -2.72
C GLY A 585 -12.08 32.84 -1.71
N ILE A 586 -11.04 32.12 -1.31
CA ILE A 586 -9.99 32.59 -0.39
C ILE A 586 -8.67 32.65 -1.15
N GLU A 587 -7.96 33.75 -1.00
CA GLU A 587 -6.64 33.94 -1.63
C GLU A 587 -5.58 33.07 -0.93
N HIS A 588 -4.88 32.23 -1.69
CA HIS A 588 -3.76 31.42 -1.24
C HIS A 588 -2.47 31.90 -1.87
N TYR A 589 -1.61 32.52 -1.08
CA TYR A 589 -0.29 32.98 -1.49
C TYR A 589 0.74 31.86 -1.35
N ARG A 590 1.56 31.66 -2.41
CA ARG A 590 2.62 30.64 -2.45
C ARG A 590 3.97 31.34 -2.48
N LEU A 591 4.76 31.17 -1.43
CA LEU A 591 6.08 31.79 -1.34
C LEU A 591 7.14 30.97 -2.04
N TYR A 592 7.84 31.58 -2.98
CA TYR A 592 8.96 30.98 -3.71
C TYR A 592 10.11 31.97 -3.84
N THR A 593 11.33 31.43 -3.91
CA THR A 593 12.54 32.19 -4.25
C THR A 593 13.02 31.81 -5.65
N GLN A 594 13.80 32.67 -6.29
CA GLN A 594 14.45 32.36 -7.57
C GLN A 594 15.40 31.16 -7.47
N GLN A 595 16.10 31.01 -6.34
CA GLN A 595 17.06 29.95 -6.08
C GLN A 595 16.43 28.65 -5.62
N ASP A 596 15.09 28.55 -5.59
CA ASP A 596 14.32 27.37 -5.14
C ASP A 596 14.71 26.88 -3.72
N ILE A 597 14.85 27.82 -2.80
CA ILE A 597 15.18 27.55 -1.40
C ILE A 597 14.04 26.78 -0.72
N ARG A 598 14.36 25.65 -0.12
CA ARG A 598 13.41 24.74 0.54
C ARG A 598 13.96 24.17 1.84
N LEU A 599 13.06 23.87 2.76
CA LEU A 599 13.37 23.18 3.99
C LEU A 599 14.09 21.83 3.71
N ASN A 600 15.10 21.50 4.50
CA ASN A 600 15.96 20.31 4.41
C ASN A 600 16.85 20.22 3.15
N VAL A 601 16.86 21.25 2.31
CA VAL A 601 17.74 21.34 1.14
C VAL A 601 18.87 22.33 1.38
N VAL A 602 18.67 23.27 2.29
CA VAL A 602 19.66 24.24 2.73
C VAL A 602 19.74 24.25 4.27
N PRO A 603 20.80 24.82 4.89
CA PRO A 603 20.85 25.06 6.33
C PRO A 603 19.59 25.74 6.87
N LEU A 604 19.16 25.39 8.07
CA LEU A 604 17.91 25.86 8.66
C LEU A 604 17.91 27.39 8.81
N THR A 605 19.06 27.96 9.23
CA THR A 605 19.28 29.42 9.32
C THR A 605 19.03 30.09 7.97
N MET A 606 19.63 29.58 6.90
CA MET A 606 19.43 30.12 5.55
C MET A 606 17.98 30.04 5.11
N TYR A 607 17.31 28.94 5.41
CA TYR A 607 15.88 28.78 5.12
C TYR A 607 15.03 29.81 5.87
N PHE A 608 15.29 30.02 7.17
CA PHE A 608 14.55 30.98 7.98
C PHE A 608 14.77 32.43 7.52
N GLU A 609 16.00 32.81 7.19
CA GLU A 609 16.30 34.15 6.67
C GLU A 609 15.51 34.47 5.41
N HIS A 610 15.58 33.60 4.43
CA HIS A 610 14.83 33.79 3.19
C HIS A 610 13.33 33.75 3.37
N TYR A 611 12.83 32.87 4.27
CA TYR A 611 11.41 32.80 4.54
C TYR A 611 10.91 34.09 5.21
N ALA A 612 11.58 34.54 6.29
CA ALA A 612 11.21 35.77 6.99
C ALA A 612 11.21 36.96 6.04
N GLU A 613 12.21 37.07 5.17
CA GLU A 613 12.33 38.18 4.21
C GLU A 613 11.17 38.15 3.18
N GLN A 614 10.93 37.02 2.52
CA GLN A 614 9.84 36.91 1.54
C GLN A 614 8.47 37.13 2.19
N PHE A 615 8.28 36.62 3.41
CA PHE A 615 7.04 36.80 4.14
C PHE A 615 6.83 38.24 4.62
N ALA A 616 7.86 38.92 5.10
CA ALA A 616 7.79 40.33 5.48
C ALA A 616 7.42 41.21 4.28
N ASN A 617 8.02 40.99 3.13
CA ASN A 617 7.66 41.70 1.90
C ASN A 617 6.17 41.54 1.55
N LEU A 618 5.65 40.31 1.66
CA LEU A 618 4.25 40.03 1.44
C LEU A 618 3.34 40.70 2.49
N LEU A 619 3.76 40.74 3.78
CA LEU A 619 2.99 41.40 4.84
C LEU A 619 2.92 42.92 4.63
N MET A 620 3.96 43.57 4.09
CA MET A 620 3.93 44.99 3.73
C MET A 620 2.93 45.30 2.61
N GLU A 621 2.71 44.35 1.69
CA GLU A 621 1.69 44.47 0.62
C GLU A 621 0.28 44.25 1.14
N ILE A 622 0.08 43.17 1.94
CA ILE A 622 -1.24 42.74 2.44
C ILE A 622 -1.74 43.66 3.57
N LYS A 623 -0.85 44.15 4.40
CA LYS A 623 -1.12 44.93 5.62
C LYS A 623 -2.19 44.26 6.49
N PRO A 624 -1.92 43.08 7.03
CA PRO A 624 -2.95 42.33 7.75
C PRO A 624 -3.23 42.94 9.12
N ARG A 625 -4.39 42.58 9.69
CA ARG A 625 -4.76 42.86 11.08
C ARG A 625 -3.95 41.99 12.05
N ILE A 626 -3.74 40.72 11.67
CA ILE A 626 -3.09 39.71 12.52
C ILE A 626 -2.49 38.60 11.66
N VAL A 627 -1.43 37.97 12.15
CA VAL A 627 -0.81 36.76 11.58
C VAL A 627 -1.10 35.57 12.49
N HIS A 628 -1.79 34.57 11.96
CA HIS A 628 -2.11 33.32 12.62
C HIS A 628 -1.28 32.17 12.00
N ALA A 629 -0.19 31.78 12.66
CA ALA A 629 0.71 30.74 12.20
C ALA A 629 0.33 29.38 12.83
N ALA A 630 0.11 28.36 11.99
CA ALA A 630 -0.10 27.01 12.48
C ALA A 630 1.21 26.22 12.57
N SER A 631 1.31 25.33 13.55
CA SER A 631 2.48 24.48 13.79
C SER A 631 2.93 23.73 12.52
N ASN A 632 4.23 23.45 12.34
CA ASN A 632 5.26 23.44 13.38
C ASN A 632 6.12 24.74 13.39
N PHE A 633 7.11 24.80 14.30
CA PHE A 633 8.02 25.92 14.45
C PHE A 633 8.75 26.30 13.15
N GLN A 634 9.09 25.35 12.29
CA GLN A 634 9.77 25.60 11.02
C GLN A 634 8.96 26.46 10.05
N ASN A 635 7.63 26.43 10.20
CA ASN A 635 6.71 27.30 9.51
C ASN A 635 6.44 28.59 10.29
N ALA A 636 6.24 28.48 11.59
CA ALA A 636 5.76 29.56 12.43
C ALA A 636 6.86 30.57 12.81
N LEU A 637 8.06 30.10 13.17
CA LEU A 637 9.11 30.97 13.74
C LEU A 637 9.50 32.12 12.81
N PRO A 638 9.86 31.89 11.52
CA PRO A 638 10.19 33.01 10.63
C PRO A 638 8.98 33.91 10.37
N ALA A 639 7.76 33.36 10.36
CA ALA A 639 6.55 34.14 10.16
C ALA A 639 6.20 35.04 11.36
N ILE A 640 6.27 34.51 12.57
CA ILE A 640 6.03 35.25 13.82
C ILE A 640 7.06 36.38 13.95
N GLN A 641 8.34 36.09 13.73
CA GLN A 641 9.38 37.12 13.88
C GLN A 641 9.24 38.23 12.83
N ALA A 642 8.92 37.89 11.57
CA ALA A 642 8.66 38.88 10.54
C ALA A 642 7.42 39.76 10.87
N ALA A 643 6.33 39.15 11.36
CA ALA A 643 5.15 39.89 11.78
C ALA A 643 5.45 40.85 12.94
N LYS A 644 6.13 40.36 13.95
CA LYS A 644 6.50 41.18 15.13
C LYS A 644 7.41 42.37 14.79
N LYS A 645 8.36 42.20 13.86
CA LYS A 645 9.19 43.30 13.39
C LYS A 645 8.39 44.39 12.66
N LEU A 646 7.25 44.03 12.03
CA LEU A 646 6.32 44.94 11.37
C LEU A 646 5.24 45.51 12.33
N GLY A 647 5.22 45.15 13.60
CA GLY A 647 4.24 45.57 14.58
C GLY A 647 2.86 44.86 14.44
N ILE A 648 2.82 43.68 13.78
CA ILE A 648 1.58 42.93 13.55
C ILE A 648 1.37 41.93 14.69
N PRO A 649 0.19 41.91 15.34
CA PRO A 649 -0.14 40.89 16.35
C PRO A 649 -0.09 39.46 15.80
N THR A 650 0.27 38.52 16.66
CA THR A 650 0.57 37.14 16.26
C THR A 650 -0.21 36.11 17.09
N VAL A 651 -0.73 35.09 16.43
CA VAL A 651 -1.30 33.89 17.05
C VAL A 651 -0.48 32.68 16.60
N TYR A 652 -0.10 31.81 17.52
CA TYR A 652 0.51 30.53 17.20
C TYR A 652 -0.45 29.38 17.53
N GLU A 653 -0.85 28.61 16.54
CA GLU A 653 -1.75 27.48 16.70
C GLU A 653 -0.97 26.16 16.74
N VAL A 654 -0.82 25.59 17.95
CA VAL A 654 -0.19 24.29 18.19
C VAL A 654 -1.22 23.18 17.98
N ARG A 655 -1.08 22.43 16.92
CA ARG A 655 -1.97 21.30 16.55
C ARG A 655 -1.44 19.94 16.96
N GLY A 656 -0.33 19.90 17.62
CA GLY A 656 0.43 18.72 18.06
C GLY A 656 1.92 18.88 17.82
N PHE A 657 2.71 18.03 18.43
CA PHE A 657 4.15 18.05 18.32
C PHE A 657 4.64 17.06 17.27
N TRP A 658 5.30 17.58 16.22
CA TRP A 658 5.81 16.73 15.14
C TRP A 658 6.99 15.86 15.57
N HIS A 659 7.74 16.28 16.59
CA HIS A 659 8.77 15.45 17.20
C HIS A 659 8.17 14.24 17.92
N ASP A 660 7.02 14.35 18.59
CA ASP A 660 6.29 13.21 19.16
C ASP A 660 5.81 12.24 18.07
N THR A 661 5.33 12.77 16.93
CA THR A 661 4.96 11.95 15.78
C THR A 661 6.18 11.20 15.21
N THR A 662 7.35 11.79 15.23
CA THR A 662 8.60 11.13 14.82
C THR A 662 9.00 10.06 15.84
N ALA A 663 8.93 10.37 17.13
CA ALA A 663 9.24 9.44 18.21
C ALA A 663 8.33 8.21 18.22
N SER A 664 7.05 8.35 17.80
CA SER A 664 6.14 7.19 17.65
C SER A 664 6.54 6.23 16.53
N LYS A 665 7.45 6.64 15.64
CA LYS A 665 7.92 5.83 14.50
C LYS A 665 9.36 5.37 14.65
N VAL A 666 10.20 6.21 15.26
CA VAL A 666 11.65 5.98 15.41
C VAL A 666 11.97 5.78 16.88
N LYS A 667 12.17 4.52 17.25
CA LYS A 667 12.51 4.13 18.64
C LYS A 667 13.78 4.84 19.13
N GLY A 668 13.68 5.48 20.28
CA GLY A 668 14.78 6.21 20.91
C GLY A 668 14.93 7.66 20.43
N PHE A 669 14.12 8.11 19.45
CA PHE A 669 14.16 9.50 18.98
C PHE A 669 13.78 10.51 20.08
N GLU A 670 12.92 10.12 21.03
CA GLU A 670 12.48 10.93 22.17
C GLU A 670 13.64 11.35 23.11
N HIS A 671 14.75 10.63 23.06
CA HIS A 671 15.96 10.95 23.86
C HIS A 671 16.99 11.74 23.06
N SER A 672 16.71 12.03 21.79
CA SER A 672 17.68 12.66 20.88
C SER A 672 17.81 14.18 21.08
N GLU A 673 18.93 14.71 20.61
CA GLU A 673 19.21 16.17 20.60
C GLU A 673 18.18 16.89 19.69
N ARG A 674 17.78 16.31 18.57
CA ARG A 674 16.79 16.91 17.65
C ARG A 674 15.40 16.95 18.27
N TYR A 675 15.02 15.93 19.03
CA TYR A 675 13.75 15.94 19.76
C TYR A 675 13.67 17.12 20.71
N ARG A 676 14.70 17.29 21.57
CA ARG A 676 14.80 18.42 22.52
C ARG A 676 14.82 19.77 21.81
N MET A 677 15.63 19.90 20.77
CA MET A 677 15.69 21.11 19.96
C MET A 677 14.31 21.48 19.38
N HIS A 678 13.58 20.51 18.81
CA HIS A 678 12.26 20.76 18.24
C HIS A 678 11.26 21.18 19.33
N GLU A 679 11.23 20.49 20.47
CA GLU A 679 10.37 20.86 21.60
C GLU A 679 10.66 22.28 22.07
N GLU A 680 11.91 22.62 22.27
CA GLU A 680 12.34 23.97 22.68
C GLU A 680 11.94 25.04 21.64
N TYR A 681 12.05 24.76 20.36
CA TYR A 681 11.63 25.70 19.31
C TYR A 681 10.11 25.87 19.25
N GLU A 682 9.31 24.80 19.47
CA GLU A 682 7.87 24.92 19.61
C GLU A 682 7.48 25.83 20.78
N ILE A 683 8.11 25.64 21.95
CA ILE A 683 7.86 26.48 23.11
C ILE A 683 8.33 27.92 22.86
N TYR A 684 9.45 28.10 22.20
CA TYR A 684 9.94 29.44 21.82
C TYR A 684 8.94 30.17 20.90
N CYS A 685 8.31 29.49 19.95
CA CYS A 685 7.23 30.09 19.17
C CYS A 685 6.03 30.50 20.03
N CYS A 686 5.62 29.66 20.99
CA CYS A 686 4.56 29.99 21.95
C CYS A 686 4.90 31.23 22.79
N GLN A 687 6.13 31.36 23.26
CA GLN A 687 6.61 32.51 24.05
C GLN A 687 6.64 33.81 23.23
N LEU A 688 7.07 33.71 21.96
CA LEU A 688 7.11 34.85 21.03
C LEU A 688 5.73 35.34 20.60
N ALA A 689 4.76 34.44 20.40
CA ALA A 689 3.42 34.78 19.98
C ALA A 689 2.66 35.56 21.08
N ASP A 690 1.76 36.46 20.67
CA ASP A 690 0.93 37.25 21.60
C ASP A 690 -0.19 36.40 22.20
N LYS A 691 -0.76 35.46 21.39
CA LYS A 691 -1.73 34.44 21.82
C LYS A 691 -1.36 33.06 21.27
N VAL A 692 -1.71 32.02 22.00
CA VAL A 692 -1.48 30.62 21.64
C VAL A 692 -2.80 29.90 21.55
N VAL A 693 -3.05 29.18 20.46
CA VAL A 693 -4.22 28.34 20.30
C VAL A 693 -3.82 26.87 20.27
N THR A 694 -4.60 26.01 20.92
CA THR A 694 -4.39 24.55 20.88
C THR A 694 -5.69 23.80 20.67
N ILE A 695 -5.60 22.48 20.42
CA ILE A 695 -6.75 21.67 19.95
C ILE A 695 -7.38 20.80 21.05
N SER A 696 -6.79 20.73 22.24
CA SER A 696 -7.20 19.86 23.32
C SER A 696 -6.76 20.41 24.67
N GLU A 697 -7.48 20.07 25.74
CA GLU A 697 -7.07 20.35 27.11
C GLU A 697 -5.75 19.66 27.45
N SER A 698 -5.60 18.40 27.02
CA SER A 698 -4.37 17.62 27.21
C SER A 698 -3.13 18.31 26.63
N LEU A 699 -3.25 18.91 25.44
CA LEU A 699 -2.14 19.64 24.81
C LEU A 699 -1.92 21.01 25.50
N ALA A 700 -2.98 21.68 25.96
CA ALA A 700 -2.87 22.91 26.73
C ALA A 700 -2.09 22.67 28.03
N GLN A 701 -2.41 21.63 28.78
CA GLN A 701 -1.72 21.24 30.00
C GLN A 701 -0.23 20.91 29.74
N GLN A 702 0.05 20.23 28.64
CA GLN A 702 1.43 19.94 28.21
C GLN A 702 2.21 21.25 27.93
N LEU A 703 1.60 22.21 27.22
CA LEU A 703 2.23 23.51 26.96
C LEU A 703 2.52 24.28 28.26
N ILE A 704 1.57 24.27 29.20
CA ILE A 704 1.72 24.89 30.51
C ILE A 704 2.89 24.23 31.28
N SER A 705 2.94 22.90 31.30
CA SER A 705 4.03 22.15 31.97
C SER A 705 5.40 22.43 31.36
N LEU A 706 5.47 22.81 30.08
CA LEU A 706 6.68 23.22 29.38
C LEU A 706 6.99 24.73 29.51
N GLY A 707 6.24 25.47 30.32
CA GLY A 707 6.52 26.88 30.66
C GLY A 707 5.84 27.90 29.75
N VAL A 708 4.77 27.53 29.02
CA VAL A 708 3.94 28.52 28.32
C VAL A 708 2.93 29.12 29.28
N GLU A 709 2.79 30.44 29.30
CA GLU A 709 1.88 31.16 30.17
C GLU A 709 0.43 30.80 29.92
N LYS A 710 -0.30 30.32 30.94
CA LYS A 710 -1.69 29.87 30.85
C LYS A 710 -2.63 30.93 30.28
N ASN A 711 -2.45 32.21 30.62
CA ASN A 711 -3.28 33.33 30.14
C ASN A 711 -3.16 33.59 28.63
N LYS A 712 -2.12 33.08 27.94
CA LYS A 712 -1.95 33.17 26.51
C LYS A 712 -2.66 32.04 25.75
N ILE A 713 -3.04 30.94 26.45
CA ILE A 713 -3.52 29.71 25.82
C ILE A 713 -5.06 29.71 25.68
N PHE A 714 -5.51 29.51 24.48
CA PHE A 714 -6.92 29.34 24.11
C PHE A 714 -7.11 27.95 23.50
N ILE A 715 -8.19 27.27 23.84
CA ILE A 715 -8.49 25.93 23.32
C ILE A 715 -9.59 26.05 22.28
N VAL A 716 -9.26 25.76 21.03
CA VAL A 716 -10.23 25.62 19.94
C VAL A 716 -10.15 24.20 19.43
N PRO A 717 -11.03 23.29 19.88
CA PRO A 717 -10.94 21.88 19.58
C PRO A 717 -11.10 21.58 18.07
N ASN A 718 -10.82 20.34 17.67
CA ASN A 718 -11.22 19.85 16.37
C ASN A 718 -12.76 19.80 16.27
N GLY A 719 -13.27 19.92 15.06
CA GLY A 719 -14.69 19.89 14.77
C GLY A 719 -14.99 19.17 13.46
N VAL A 720 -16.24 19.24 13.08
CA VAL A 720 -16.77 18.72 11.82
C VAL A 720 -17.74 19.71 11.19
N ASP A 721 -17.87 19.71 9.88
CA ASP A 721 -18.98 20.38 9.21
C ASP A 721 -20.19 19.42 9.22
N ALA A 722 -21.08 19.58 10.21
CA ALA A 722 -22.23 18.73 10.38
C ALA A 722 -23.31 18.94 9.31
N ASP A 723 -23.20 20.01 8.50
CA ASP A 723 -24.07 20.23 7.33
C ASP A 723 -23.59 19.37 6.13
N VAL A 724 -22.30 19.02 6.10
CA VAL A 724 -21.70 18.13 5.10
C VAL A 724 -21.80 16.66 5.51
N PHE A 725 -21.44 16.35 6.77
CA PHE A 725 -21.56 15.00 7.32
C PHE A 725 -22.94 14.80 7.96
N THR A 726 -23.87 14.33 7.16
CA THR A 726 -25.26 14.05 7.58
C THR A 726 -25.53 12.56 7.58
N PRO A 727 -26.35 12.03 8.50
CA PRO A 727 -26.78 10.63 8.43
C PRO A 727 -27.40 10.33 7.07
N GLU A 728 -26.98 9.25 6.46
CA GLU A 728 -27.47 8.75 5.18
C GLU A 728 -28.01 7.32 5.38
N GLU A 729 -28.91 6.92 4.51
CA GLU A 729 -29.34 5.51 4.43
C GLU A 729 -28.13 4.64 4.03
N ARG A 730 -28.20 3.37 4.40
CA ARG A 730 -27.11 2.43 4.07
C ARG A 730 -26.99 2.29 2.56
N ASP A 731 -25.77 2.41 2.05
CA ASP A 731 -25.49 2.24 0.62
C ASP A 731 -25.67 0.75 0.25
N GLU A 732 -26.73 0.44 -0.48
CA GLU A 732 -27.11 -0.93 -0.85
C GLU A 732 -26.06 -1.60 -1.75
N GLU A 733 -25.33 -0.84 -2.58
CA GLU A 733 -24.26 -1.40 -3.39
C GLU A 733 -23.12 -1.93 -2.50
N LEU A 734 -22.72 -1.17 -1.48
CA LEU A 734 -21.70 -1.61 -0.53
C LEU A 734 -22.20 -2.73 0.39
N MET A 735 -23.50 -2.68 0.78
CA MET A 735 -24.12 -3.75 1.59
C MET A 735 -24.06 -5.10 0.86
N ASN A 736 -24.39 -5.10 -0.43
CA ASN A 736 -24.33 -6.29 -1.26
C ASN A 736 -22.88 -6.69 -1.60
N LEU A 737 -22.01 -5.72 -1.94
CA LEU A 737 -20.63 -5.97 -2.34
C LEU A 737 -19.81 -6.70 -1.28
N TYR A 738 -20.03 -6.35 0.00
CA TYR A 738 -19.28 -6.89 1.13
C TYR A 738 -20.10 -7.87 1.99
N ASP A 739 -21.31 -8.24 1.55
CA ASP A 739 -22.22 -9.16 2.28
C ASP A 739 -22.44 -8.73 3.73
N LEU A 740 -22.95 -7.50 3.91
CA LEU A 740 -23.10 -6.89 5.23
C LEU A 740 -24.51 -7.02 5.83
N HIS A 741 -25.47 -7.57 5.09
CA HIS A 741 -26.85 -7.71 5.55
C HIS A 741 -26.96 -8.60 6.79
N GLY A 742 -27.69 -8.13 7.80
CA GLY A 742 -27.89 -8.85 9.06
C GLY A 742 -26.72 -8.81 10.04
N LYS A 743 -25.56 -8.27 9.64
CA LYS A 743 -24.35 -8.20 10.45
C LYS A 743 -24.19 -6.85 11.15
N ILE A 744 -23.57 -6.85 12.33
CA ILE A 744 -23.05 -5.62 12.92
C ILE A 744 -21.74 -5.26 12.22
N VAL A 745 -21.69 -4.08 11.62
CA VAL A 745 -20.52 -3.63 10.87
C VAL A 745 -19.66 -2.72 11.75
N TYR A 746 -18.50 -3.21 12.13
CA TYR A 746 -17.44 -2.40 12.71
C TYR A 746 -16.57 -1.81 11.61
N GLY A 747 -15.91 -0.67 11.84
CA GLY A 747 -15.00 -0.16 10.84
C GLY A 747 -14.08 0.95 11.28
N PHE A 748 -13.07 1.18 10.45
CA PHE A 748 -12.14 2.28 10.60
C PHE A 748 -11.92 2.96 9.25
N ILE A 749 -11.96 4.29 9.25
CA ILE A 749 -11.73 5.11 8.06
C ILE A 749 -10.57 6.06 8.33
N GLY A 750 -9.44 5.89 7.63
CA GLY A 750 -8.31 6.79 7.84
C GLY A 750 -6.96 6.25 7.37
N THR A 751 -5.89 6.94 7.81
CA THR A 751 -4.51 6.47 7.58
C THR A 751 -4.16 5.40 8.60
N VAL A 752 -3.80 4.22 8.12
CA VAL A 752 -3.53 3.03 8.93
C VAL A 752 -2.09 3.05 9.43
N THR A 753 -1.90 3.53 10.66
CA THR A 753 -0.59 3.58 11.33
C THR A 753 -0.59 2.72 12.58
N LYS A 754 0.61 2.35 13.07
CA LYS A 754 0.73 1.50 14.28
C LYS A 754 0.10 2.12 15.52
N TYR A 755 0.17 3.43 15.68
CA TYR A 755 -0.39 4.10 16.85
C TYR A 755 -1.93 4.17 16.85
N GLU A 756 -2.60 3.86 15.73
CA GLU A 756 -4.06 3.72 15.72
C GLU A 756 -4.53 2.45 16.46
N GLY A 757 -3.63 1.47 16.72
CA GLY A 757 -3.91 0.30 17.56
C GLY A 757 -4.90 -0.70 16.97
N LEU A 758 -5.04 -0.75 15.63
CA LEU A 758 -6.02 -1.62 14.98
C LEU A 758 -5.74 -3.12 15.15
N ASP A 759 -4.54 -3.49 15.56
CA ASP A 759 -4.22 -4.86 15.97
C ASP A 759 -5.00 -5.28 17.22
N PHE A 760 -5.26 -4.37 18.17
CA PHE A 760 -6.14 -4.64 19.32
C PHE A 760 -7.58 -4.86 18.86
N ALA A 761 -8.06 -4.09 17.88
CA ALA A 761 -9.38 -4.29 17.29
C ALA A 761 -9.51 -5.67 16.66
N LEU A 762 -8.53 -6.10 15.85
CA LEU A 762 -8.54 -7.46 15.24
C LEU A 762 -8.54 -8.57 16.31
N LYS A 763 -7.79 -8.39 17.38
CA LYS A 763 -7.77 -9.36 18.50
C LYS A 763 -9.12 -9.42 19.25
N ALA A 764 -9.79 -8.27 19.44
CA ALA A 764 -11.13 -8.21 20.01
C ALA A 764 -12.18 -8.86 19.10
N LEU A 765 -12.08 -8.64 17.77
CA LEU A 765 -12.95 -9.29 16.78
C LEU A 765 -12.80 -10.83 16.79
N LYS A 766 -11.58 -11.36 17.02
CA LYS A 766 -11.41 -12.80 17.24
C LYS A 766 -12.26 -13.32 18.40
N ARG A 767 -12.36 -12.55 19.49
CA ARG A 767 -13.21 -12.93 20.64
C ARG A 767 -14.69 -12.92 20.25
N LEU A 768 -15.17 -11.92 19.51
CA LEU A 768 -16.55 -11.88 18.98
C LEU A 768 -16.85 -13.10 18.10
N LYS A 769 -15.92 -13.51 17.21
CA LYS A 769 -16.06 -14.73 16.42
C LYS A 769 -16.18 -15.99 17.30
N GLN A 770 -15.38 -16.08 18.37
CA GLN A 770 -15.44 -17.20 19.32
C GLN A 770 -16.78 -17.29 20.06
N ASP A 771 -17.43 -16.13 20.31
CA ASP A 771 -18.77 -16.08 20.90
C ASP A 771 -19.89 -16.39 19.89
N GLY A 772 -19.56 -16.53 18.60
CA GLY A 772 -20.54 -16.79 17.53
C GLY A 772 -21.30 -15.56 17.07
N GLU A 773 -20.78 -14.36 17.32
CA GLU A 773 -21.38 -13.10 16.89
C GLU A 773 -21.24 -12.93 15.38
N ASP A 774 -22.31 -12.44 14.72
CA ASP A 774 -22.29 -12.16 13.27
C ASP A 774 -21.90 -10.70 13.02
N PHE A 775 -20.68 -10.53 12.56
CA PHE A 775 -20.09 -9.20 12.33
C PHE A 775 -19.24 -9.13 11.06
N HIS A 776 -18.97 -7.92 10.64
CA HIS A 776 -17.95 -7.63 9.63
C HIS A 776 -17.12 -6.41 10.02
N PHE A 777 -15.84 -6.38 9.65
CA PHE A 777 -14.96 -5.22 9.86
C PHE A 777 -14.50 -4.63 8.54
N LEU A 778 -14.85 -3.36 8.28
CA LEU A 778 -14.40 -2.62 7.12
C LEU A 778 -13.25 -1.69 7.48
N LEU A 779 -12.06 -1.92 6.89
CA LEU A 779 -10.92 -1.03 7.01
C LEU A 779 -10.77 -0.23 5.72
N VAL A 780 -11.18 1.04 5.77
CA VAL A 780 -11.13 1.98 4.64
C VAL A 780 -9.95 2.93 4.80
N GLY A 781 -9.00 2.82 3.90
CA GLY A 781 -7.76 3.61 3.94
C GLY A 781 -6.53 2.78 3.64
N ASP A 782 -5.37 3.43 3.78
CA ASP A 782 -4.08 2.81 3.50
C ASP A 782 -3.03 3.36 4.47
N GLY A 783 -1.93 2.64 4.65
CA GLY A 783 -0.86 3.08 5.52
C GLY A 783 0.16 1.98 5.81
N PRO A 784 1.24 2.33 6.53
CA PRO A 784 2.36 1.41 6.77
C PRO A 784 1.98 0.15 7.58
N ALA A 785 0.89 0.18 8.35
CA ALA A 785 0.48 -0.97 9.16
C ALA A 785 -0.43 -1.98 8.41
N VAL A 786 -0.92 -1.66 7.19
CA VAL A 786 -1.88 -2.52 6.47
C VAL A 786 -1.36 -3.93 6.22
N ALA A 787 -0.09 -4.07 5.84
CA ALA A 787 0.49 -5.39 5.56
C ALA A 787 0.52 -6.26 6.83
N GLU A 788 0.97 -5.71 7.95
CA GLU A 788 1.04 -6.41 9.25
C GLU A 788 -0.38 -6.78 9.74
N LEU A 789 -1.38 -5.90 9.54
CA LEU A 789 -2.76 -6.20 9.93
C LEU A 789 -3.40 -7.29 9.08
N LYS A 790 -3.09 -7.37 7.78
CA LYS A 790 -3.55 -8.47 6.92
C LYS A 790 -2.99 -9.82 7.37
N GLU A 791 -1.68 -9.86 7.66
CA GLU A 791 -1.03 -11.05 8.21
C GLU A 791 -1.66 -11.43 9.56
N LEU A 792 -1.89 -10.46 10.43
CA LEU A 792 -2.52 -10.70 11.73
C LEU A 792 -3.95 -11.24 11.60
N ALA A 793 -4.76 -10.72 10.69
CA ALA A 793 -6.12 -11.21 10.46
C ALA A 793 -6.12 -12.70 10.01
N GLN A 794 -5.15 -13.11 9.19
CA GLN A 794 -4.95 -14.52 8.81
C GLN A 794 -4.54 -15.38 10.02
N GLN A 795 -3.56 -14.92 10.81
CA GLN A 795 -3.08 -15.63 12.00
C GLN A 795 -4.19 -15.79 13.07
N LEU A 796 -5.09 -14.83 13.17
CA LEU A 796 -6.22 -14.84 14.08
C LEU A 796 -7.42 -15.66 13.55
N ASP A 797 -7.35 -16.15 12.32
CA ASP A 797 -8.45 -16.86 11.63
C ASP A 797 -9.74 -16.04 11.53
N ILE A 798 -9.61 -14.74 11.21
CA ILE A 798 -10.74 -13.81 11.01
C ILE A 798 -10.70 -13.11 9.65
N ALA A 799 -9.85 -13.56 8.74
CA ALA A 799 -9.64 -12.89 7.45
C ALA A 799 -10.92 -12.77 6.61
N GLU A 800 -11.85 -13.71 6.72
CA GLU A 800 -13.17 -13.70 6.06
C GLU A 800 -14.12 -12.62 6.61
N HIS A 801 -13.94 -12.22 7.89
CA HIS A 801 -14.73 -11.18 8.53
C HIS A 801 -14.11 -9.78 8.41
N VAL A 802 -12.98 -9.62 7.71
CA VAL A 802 -12.25 -8.36 7.61
C VAL A 802 -11.99 -7.98 6.16
N THR A 803 -12.55 -6.86 5.72
CA THR A 803 -12.29 -6.32 4.39
C THR A 803 -11.37 -5.12 4.44
N PHE A 804 -10.24 -5.22 3.74
CA PHE A 804 -9.29 -4.11 3.53
C PHE A 804 -9.62 -3.42 2.21
N VAL A 805 -10.42 -2.35 2.28
CA VAL A 805 -10.94 -1.63 1.12
C VAL A 805 -9.83 -0.88 0.36
N GLY A 806 -8.84 -0.35 1.08
CA GLY A 806 -7.85 0.56 0.50
C GLY A 806 -8.30 2.02 0.50
N ARG A 807 -7.60 2.87 -0.27
CA ARG A 807 -7.96 4.30 -0.38
C ARG A 807 -9.19 4.49 -1.24
N VAL A 808 -10.11 5.31 -0.75
CA VAL A 808 -11.30 5.74 -1.48
C VAL A 808 -11.25 7.25 -1.73
N PRO A 809 -11.88 7.75 -2.81
CA PRO A 809 -12.06 9.18 -3.03
C PRO A 809 -12.79 9.85 -1.86
N HIS A 810 -12.47 11.12 -1.57
CA HIS A 810 -13.04 11.81 -0.40
C HIS A 810 -14.56 12.02 -0.50
N ASP A 811 -15.06 12.18 -1.69
CA ASP A 811 -16.49 12.32 -2.00
C ASP A 811 -17.28 11.02 -1.80
N GLU A 812 -16.63 9.85 -1.93
CA GLU A 812 -17.26 8.55 -1.70
C GLU A 812 -17.20 8.09 -0.23
N VAL A 813 -16.42 8.75 0.61
CA VAL A 813 -16.21 8.32 2.01
C VAL A 813 -17.52 8.21 2.79
N LYS A 814 -18.53 9.04 2.52
CA LYS A 814 -19.82 9.01 3.18
C LYS A 814 -20.59 7.71 2.98
N LYS A 815 -20.50 7.09 1.81
CA LYS A 815 -21.09 5.78 1.54
C LYS A 815 -20.54 4.72 2.51
N TYR A 816 -19.25 4.76 2.81
CA TYR A 816 -18.63 3.85 3.79
C TYR A 816 -19.05 4.17 5.22
N TYR A 817 -19.22 5.45 5.57
CA TYR A 817 -19.78 5.81 6.86
C TYR A 817 -21.21 5.28 7.01
N SER A 818 -22.02 5.28 5.94
CA SER A 818 -23.43 4.86 6.01
C SER A 818 -23.58 3.38 6.39
N VAL A 819 -22.69 2.50 5.92
CA VAL A 819 -22.78 1.04 6.13
C VAL A 819 -22.09 0.54 7.41
N ILE A 820 -21.26 1.36 8.05
CA ILE A 820 -20.59 1.01 9.32
C ILE A 820 -21.45 1.47 10.50
N ASP A 821 -21.61 0.63 11.50
CA ASP A 821 -22.42 0.91 12.69
C ASP A 821 -21.59 1.46 13.85
N VAL A 822 -20.41 0.85 14.07
CA VAL A 822 -19.55 1.09 15.23
C VAL A 822 -18.11 1.34 14.77
N PHE A 823 -17.54 2.43 15.27
CA PHE A 823 -16.18 2.86 14.92
C PHE A 823 -15.26 2.78 16.15
N PRO A 824 -14.42 1.75 16.28
CA PRO A 824 -13.40 1.70 17.31
C PRO A 824 -12.20 2.57 16.93
N PHE A 825 -11.75 3.37 17.91
CA PHE A 825 -10.51 4.17 17.87
C PHE A 825 -9.56 3.68 18.97
N PRO A 826 -8.91 2.51 18.79
CA PRO A 826 -8.12 1.86 19.81
C PRO A 826 -6.67 2.39 19.87
N ARG A 827 -6.51 3.72 19.82
CA ARG A 827 -5.18 4.33 19.87
C ARG A 827 -4.40 3.89 21.08
N ILE A 828 -3.11 3.57 20.85
CA ILE A 828 -2.18 3.18 21.90
C ILE A 828 -1.79 4.35 22.79
N ASN A 829 -1.28 4.07 23.99
CA ASN A 829 -0.86 5.08 24.96
C ASN A 829 0.47 5.75 24.61
N ALA A 830 0.67 6.16 23.36
CA ALA A 830 1.81 6.92 22.89
C ALA A 830 1.61 8.42 23.16
N LYS A 831 2.70 9.19 23.41
CA LYS A 831 2.64 10.63 23.73
C LYS A 831 1.87 11.43 22.67
N VAL A 832 2.08 11.15 21.37
CA VAL A 832 1.32 11.78 20.28
C VAL A 832 -0.19 11.53 20.38
N CYS A 833 -0.60 10.33 20.79
CA CYS A 833 -2.01 9.97 20.93
C CYS A 833 -2.66 10.59 22.17
N ARG A 834 -1.90 10.77 23.23
CA ARG A 834 -2.36 11.40 24.48
C ARG A 834 -2.64 12.89 24.35
N LEU A 835 -2.02 13.57 23.38
CA LEU A 835 -2.06 15.02 23.22
C LEU A 835 -2.92 15.49 22.05
N VAL A 836 -3.05 14.67 20.98
CA VAL A 836 -3.65 15.10 19.71
C VAL A 836 -4.97 14.38 19.45
N THR A 837 -6.05 15.16 19.42
CA THR A 837 -7.38 14.69 19.03
C THR A 837 -7.45 14.48 17.51
N PRO A 838 -7.96 13.33 17.02
CA PRO A 838 -8.23 13.13 15.59
C PRO A 838 -9.51 13.87 15.14
N LEU A 839 -9.70 14.08 13.84
CA LEU A 839 -10.93 14.62 13.26
C LEU A 839 -12.02 13.56 13.12
N LYS A 840 -11.62 12.33 12.82
CA LYS A 840 -12.51 11.22 12.43
C LYS A 840 -13.63 10.89 13.42
N PRO A 841 -13.43 10.84 14.75
CA PRO A 841 -14.53 10.57 15.65
C PRO A 841 -15.69 11.58 15.52
N TYR A 842 -15.40 12.86 15.27
CA TYR A 842 -16.46 13.86 15.08
C TYR A 842 -17.20 13.69 13.74
N GLU A 843 -16.51 13.23 12.67
CA GLU A 843 -17.17 12.86 11.41
C GLU A 843 -18.13 11.68 11.63
N VAL A 844 -17.67 10.64 12.38
CA VAL A 844 -18.50 9.48 12.76
C VAL A 844 -19.72 9.90 13.56
N MET A 845 -19.53 10.73 14.59
CA MET A 845 -20.62 11.24 15.42
C MET A 845 -21.59 12.08 14.60
N ALA A 846 -21.11 12.91 13.66
CA ALA A 846 -21.92 13.70 12.76
C ALA A 846 -22.78 12.83 11.84
N MET A 847 -22.29 11.66 11.43
CA MET A 847 -23.06 10.65 10.69
C MET A 847 -24.03 9.85 11.57
N GLY A 848 -24.15 10.17 12.86
CA GLY A 848 -25.03 9.48 13.80
C GLY A 848 -24.59 8.07 14.17
N LYS A 849 -23.31 7.75 14.00
CA LYS A 849 -22.73 6.43 14.27
C LYS A 849 -22.05 6.39 15.64
N LEU A 850 -21.93 5.19 16.20
CA LEU A 850 -21.34 4.99 17.52
C LEU A 850 -19.81 4.94 17.47
N VAL A 851 -19.16 5.74 18.33
CA VAL A 851 -17.72 5.73 18.53
C VAL A 851 -17.33 4.98 19.79
N LEU A 852 -16.29 4.14 19.70
CA LEU A 852 -15.60 3.55 20.83
C LEU A 852 -14.21 4.15 20.90
N VAL A 853 -13.82 4.71 22.02
CA VAL A 853 -12.51 5.37 22.18
C VAL A 853 -11.70 4.75 23.31
N SER A 854 -10.38 4.61 23.10
CA SER A 854 -9.51 4.25 24.23
C SER A 854 -9.43 5.39 25.24
N ASP A 855 -9.19 5.09 26.51
CA ASP A 855 -9.24 6.01 27.66
C ASP A 855 -8.04 6.98 27.74
N ILE A 856 -7.25 7.10 26.64
CA ILE A 856 -6.17 8.10 26.57
C ILE A 856 -6.76 9.52 26.62
N PRO A 857 -6.06 10.48 27.27
CA PRO A 857 -6.61 11.80 27.58
C PRO A 857 -7.26 12.51 26.38
N ALA A 858 -6.54 12.62 25.26
CA ALA A 858 -7.06 13.33 24.07
C ALA A 858 -8.30 12.67 23.44
N LEU A 859 -8.49 11.36 23.53
CA LEU A 859 -9.69 10.70 23.03
C LEU A 859 -10.83 10.78 24.04
N LYS A 860 -10.52 10.65 25.33
CA LYS A 860 -11.50 10.74 26.41
C LYS A 860 -12.20 12.12 26.46
N GLU A 861 -11.47 13.21 26.15
CA GLU A 861 -12.09 14.57 26.04
C GLU A 861 -13.05 14.71 24.83
N MET A 862 -13.05 13.77 23.89
CA MET A 862 -13.91 13.84 22.70
C MET A 862 -15.30 13.30 22.92
N VAL A 863 -15.53 12.51 23.97
CA VAL A 863 -16.80 11.83 24.24
C VAL A 863 -17.27 12.08 25.67
N ILE A 864 -18.59 12.02 25.87
CA ILE A 864 -19.25 11.89 27.17
C ILE A 864 -19.68 10.43 27.27
N GLU A 865 -19.03 9.67 28.18
CA GLU A 865 -19.22 8.23 28.27
C GLU A 865 -20.70 7.86 28.52
N GLY A 866 -21.20 6.92 27.70
CA GLY A 866 -22.59 6.45 27.75
C GLY A 866 -23.60 7.42 27.11
N GLU A 867 -23.20 8.67 26.76
CA GLU A 867 -24.07 9.64 26.13
C GLU A 867 -23.71 9.92 24.67
N THR A 868 -22.42 10.09 24.37
CA THR A 868 -21.93 10.41 23.01
C THR A 868 -20.91 9.40 22.46
N GLY A 869 -20.54 8.42 23.24
CA GLY A 869 -19.64 7.34 22.87
C GLY A 869 -19.36 6.41 24.06
N LEU A 870 -18.62 5.35 23.82
CA LEU A 870 -18.18 4.43 24.86
C LEU A 870 -16.65 4.48 24.99
N VAL A 871 -16.18 4.27 26.23
CA VAL A 871 -14.76 4.31 26.58
C VAL A 871 -14.29 2.93 27.02
N PHE A 872 -13.09 2.53 26.57
CA PHE A 872 -12.44 1.28 26.98
C PHE A 872 -10.97 1.56 27.35
N GLU A 873 -10.37 0.68 28.12
CA GLU A 873 -8.98 0.78 28.53
C GLU A 873 -8.01 0.62 27.34
N ALA A 874 -7.09 1.56 27.19
CA ALA A 874 -6.12 1.54 26.10
C ALA A 874 -5.20 0.30 26.19
N GLU A 875 -4.87 -0.29 25.02
CA GLU A 875 -4.02 -1.47 24.88
C GLU A 875 -4.55 -2.72 25.60
N ASN A 876 -5.84 -2.72 26.00
CA ASN A 876 -6.53 -3.85 26.64
C ASN A 876 -7.57 -4.46 25.68
N VAL A 877 -7.24 -5.66 25.18
CA VAL A 877 -8.10 -6.39 24.21
C VAL A 877 -9.44 -6.78 24.84
N GLU A 878 -9.43 -7.21 26.10
CA GLU A 878 -10.66 -7.64 26.80
C GLU A 878 -11.60 -6.47 27.02
N SER A 879 -11.08 -5.33 27.49
CA SER A 879 -11.87 -4.12 27.67
C SER A 879 -12.47 -3.61 26.36
N LEU A 880 -11.73 -3.71 25.25
CA LEU A 880 -12.24 -3.35 23.92
C LEU A 880 -13.33 -4.34 23.46
N TYR A 881 -13.12 -5.66 23.65
CA TYR A 881 -14.10 -6.69 23.31
C TYR A 881 -15.42 -6.47 24.06
N GLU A 882 -15.39 -6.26 25.39
CA GLU A 882 -16.59 -6.00 26.18
C GLU A 882 -17.29 -4.69 25.72
N CYS A 883 -16.52 -3.67 25.41
CA CYS A 883 -17.03 -2.42 24.86
C CYS A 883 -17.70 -2.62 23.49
N MET A 884 -17.11 -3.42 22.60
CA MET A 884 -17.70 -3.77 21.29
C MET A 884 -18.98 -4.58 21.43
N LYS A 885 -19.07 -5.48 22.40
CA LYS A 885 -20.26 -6.25 22.71
C LYS A 885 -21.39 -5.36 23.25
N LYS A 886 -21.07 -4.46 24.17
CA LYS A 886 -22.01 -3.46 24.69
C LYS A 886 -22.52 -2.54 23.57
N ALA A 887 -21.67 -2.17 22.65
CA ALA A 887 -22.01 -1.29 21.53
C ALA A 887 -23.14 -1.81 20.65
N GLN A 888 -23.33 -3.12 20.53
CA GLN A 888 -24.42 -3.72 19.75
C GLN A 888 -25.82 -3.35 20.31
N ALA A 889 -25.96 -3.23 21.62
CA ALA A 889 -27.19 -2.80 22.26
C ALA A 889 -27.36 -1.27 22.29
N ASP A 890 -26.26 -0.54 22.23
CA ASP A 890 -26.17 0.89 22.50
C ASP A 890 -26.02 1.77 21.22
N LEU A 891 -26.31 1.24 20.03
CA LEU A 891 -26.22 1.99 18.76
C LEU A 891 -26.98 3.33 18.77
N HIS A 892 -28.04 3.43 19.58
CA HIS A 892 -28.82 4.66 19.74
C HIS A 892 -28.02 5.86 20.30
N ILE A 893 -26.87 5.61 20.94
CA ILE A 893 -25.94 6.66 21.41
C ILE A 893 -25.45 7.51 20.22
N GLY A 894 -25.29 6.92 19.03
CA GLY A 894 -24.91 7.65 17.81
C GLY A 894 -25.84 8.82 17.48
N ILE A 895 -27.14 8.67 17.72
CA ILE A 895 -28.15 9.75 17.52
C ILE A 895 -27.93 10.89 18.52
N LYS A 896 -27.60 10.57 19.77
CA LYS A 896 -27.32 11.57 20.81
C LYS A 896 -25.98 12.29 20.50
N SER A 897 -24.97 11.55 20.07
CA SER A 897 -23.66 12.11 19.71
C SER A 897 -23.77 13.09 18.53
N ARG A 898 -24.62 12.83 17.53
CA ARG A 898 -24.93 13.77 16.45
C ARG A 898 -25.41 15.12 16.98
N LYS A 899 -26.43 15.14 17.84
CA LYS A 899 -26.99 16.37 18.42
C LYS A 899 -25.95 17.16 19.21
N TRP A 900 -25.09 16.44 19.94
CA TRP A 900 -24.00 17.06 20.68
C TRP A 900 -22.95 17.70 19.76
N VAL A 901 -22.54 17.00 18.69
CA VAL A 901 -21.56 17.50 17.72
C VAL A 901 -22.08 18.74 17.00
N GLU A 902 -23.33 18.76 16.59
CA GLU A 902 -23.97 19.92 15.95
C GLU A 902 -23.91 21.17 16.82
N ARG A 903 -24.09 21.04 18.14
CA ARG A 903 -24.04 22.14 19.08
C ARG A 903 -22.63 22.52 19.51
N GLU A 904 -21.76 21.55 19.79
CA GLU A 904 -20.51 21.80 20.50
C GLU A 904 -19.27 21.70 19.60
N ARG A 905 -19.35 21.00 18.46
CA ARG A 905 -18.19 20.66 17.62
C ARG A 905 -18.38 21.02 16.15
N HIS A 906 -19.45 21.73 15.80
CA HIS A 906 -19.63 22.27 14.45
C HIS A 906 -18.64 23.40 14.20
N TRP A 907 -17.94 23.40 13.05
CA TRP A 907 -16.96 24.45 12.70
C TRP A 907 -17.55 25.85 12.72
N LYS A 908 -18.83 26.01 12.41
CA LYS A 908 -19.55 27.29 12.52
C LYS A 908 -19.49 27.85 13.92
N GLU A 909 -19.71 27.03 14.96
CA GLU A 909 -19.68 27.47 16.36
C GLU A 909 -18.24 27.65 16.85
N LEU A 910 -17.34 26.71 16.52
CA LEU A 910 -15.93 26.80 16.91
C LEU A 910 -15.25 28.02 16.31
N SER A 911 -15.59 28.39 15.07
CA SER A 911 -14.97 29.55 14.41
C SER A 911 -15.33 30.88 15.06
N LYS A 912 -16.44 31.00 15.79
CA LYS A 912 -16.78 32.20 16.57
C LYS A 912 -15.74 32.51 17.65
N GLN A 913 -15.09 31.49 18.21
CA GLN A 913 -14.06 31.67 19.24
C GLN A 913 -12.86 32.47 18.70
N TYR A 914 -12.52 32.32 17.40
CA TYR A 914 -11.43 33.06 16.78
C TYR A 914 -11.71 34.57 16.71
N VAL A 915 -12.95 34.99 16.66
CA VAL A 915 -13.31 36.43 16.69
C VAL A 915 -12.80 37.07 17.98
N ASN A 916 -13.02 36.39 19.12
CA ASN A 916 -12.53 36.82 20.43
C ASN A 916 -11.01 36.72 20.59
N ILE A 917 -10.40 35.70 19.94
CA ILE A 917 -8.95 35.52 19.95
C ILE A 917 -8.27 36.65 19.15
N TYR A 918 -8.88 37.13 18.06
CA TYR A 918 -8.31 38.18 17.21
C TYR A 918 -8.64 39.62 17.68
N SER A 919 -9.58 39.79 18.60
CA SER A 919 -9.81 41.05 19.31
C SER A 919 -8.70 41.32 20.34
#